data_afd720dbc1a175961aa692b5f93aead3
#
_entry.id   afd720dbc1a175961aa692b5f93aead3
#
_cell.length_a   1.000
_cell.length_b   1.000
_cell.length_c   1.000
_cell.angle_alpha   90.00
_cell.angle_beta   90.00
_cell.angle_gamma   90.00
#
_symmetry.space_group_name_H-M   'P 1'
#
loop_
_entity.id
_entity.type
_entity.pdbx_description
1 polymer ?
#
loop_
_entity_poly.entity_id
_entity_poly.type
_entity_poly.pdbx_seq_one_letter_code
_entity_poly.pdbx_strand_id
1 'polypeptide(L)'
;MKKIRRILIIILLALIVIGSSFFALYKLLVDENALSIKEKKWIDENNSNVISLSIPNDLPVFGNTGAGVFFDFSKYLTDNLGLKINNNTVSYLSDTTGYGFKVTENYEKDSLLMFKDHFVLISKNSGVVSSDEVSSLNPGVLSKNKTLVATYYSVDENSLKSYDQISKIIEDLGNGNLTYALVPLNEYKDQIIENNINILYHVSDLNKYYYFSLSDNKMINNIFKKEFNSWMKKQFTYAYNKNNYKLFVDKLGLTEVEEDTLTNSVYKYGFAEYKPYEVITSGEYGGITSSVLKDFSAFSGVEFSYKKYRTPTSLAEAAIKGDIDLYYNYYNLITNYIDTGAVKKINYYVIAHNDIDLSLTNISGLDNQTVYVLENSYLSDILKNRKDIKVITYKNNTELNRIVKKKAILIVDEAEYNYYITNKTNNYTVRLSGTMETNNYSFRYKNTTDPFYKLFNAYTKTLDPSDLTRKGISSYNYVAKKSVIVGTIAKYSIIIIIVLSYIFVVKHKKEKAIKINTKVKKEDRIKYIDLLTSLKNRNYYNEKVNLWNKNTIYPQACIVLDINGVKTLNDSYGHEEGDKLIQGVANALIKTQIDNSEIMRTDGNEFFVYLVGYPEKQVVSYIKKLIKEFNKLNYKPGVAMGFSMIEDDTKLVEDAFNEASIKMRSNKEEYNEKKV
;
A
#
# COMPACT_ATOMS: atom_id res chain seq x y z
N MET A 1 44.76 -0.81 -36.38
CA MET A 1 43.43 -0.20 -36.63
C MET A 1 42.25 -0.92 -35.93
N LYS A 2 42.02 -2.22 -36.07
CA LYS A 2 40.86 -2.93 -35.42
C LYS A 2 40.82 -2.83 -33.86
N LYS A 3 41.97 -2.82 -33.16
CA LYS A 3 42.03 -2.70 -31.70
C LYS A 3 41.67 -1.28 -31.21
N ILE A 4 42.12 -0.26 -31.90
CA ILE A 4 41.82 1.14 -31.57
C ILE A 4 40.32 1.42 -31.80
N ARG A 5 39.75 0.90 -32.87
CA ARG A 5 38.30 1.07 -33.16
C ARG A 5 37.39 0.38 -32.10
N ARG A 6 37.81 -0.78 -31.54
CA ARG A 6 37.11 -1.43 -30.42
C ARG A 6 37.21 -0.64 -29.12
N ILE A 7 38.39 -0.05 -28.84
CA ILE A 7 38.61 0.80 -27.65
C ILE A 7 37.73 2.05 -27.75
N LEU A 8 37.69 2.71 -28.92
CA LEU A 8 36.87 3.89 -29.16
C LEU A 8 35.34 3.57 -29.02
N ILE A 9 34.90 2.41 -29.48
CA ILE A 9 33.50 1.99 -29.31
C ILE A 9 33.16 1.76 -27.82
N ILE A 10 34.07 1.14 -27.06
CA ILE A 10 33.87 0.91 -25.61
C ILE A 10 33.86 2.25 -24.85
N ILE A 11 34.72 3.18 -25.20
CA ILE A 11 34.75 4.56 -24.62
C ILE A 11 33.46 5.29 -24.97
N LEU A 12 32.97 5.19 -26.20
CA LEU A 12 31.71 5.82 -26.64
C LEU A 12 30.50 5.24 -25.90
N LEU A 13 30.45 3.92 -25.76
CA LEU A 13 29.40 3.25 -24.98
C LEU A 13 29.43 3.61 -23.48
N ALA A 14 30.63 3.72 -22.90
CA ALA A 14 30.79 4.18 -21.52
C ALA A 14 30.36 5.65 -21.36
N LEU A 15 30.64 6.51 -22.30
CA LEU A 15 30.20 7.92 -22.29
C LEU A 15 28.67 8.04 -22.46
N ILE A 16 28.07 7.20 -23.28
CA ILE A 16 26.59 7.15 -23.42
C ILE A 16 25.94 6.67 -22.11
N VAL A 17 26.48 5.64 -21.45
CA VAL A 17 25.99 5.15 -20.16
C VAL A 17 26.17 6.19 -19.05
N ILE A 18 27.32 6.85 -19.00
CA ILE A 18 27.57 7.95 -18.05
C ILE A 18 26.65 9.13 -18.34
N GLY A 19 26.46 9.53 -19.59
CA GLY A 19 25.57 10.60 -19.99
C GLY A 19 24.10 10.31 -19.68
N SER A 20 23.65 9.09 -19.94
CA SER A 20 22.28 8.65 -19.60
C SER A 20 22.07 8.56 -18.08
N SER A 21 23.08 8.12 -17.33
CA SER A 21 23.04 8.11 -15.86
C SER A 21 23.02 9.52 -15.27
N PHE A 22 23.80 10.43 -15.83
CA PHE A 22 23.80 11.86 -15.46
C PHE A 22 22.46 12.52 -15.80
N PHE A 23 21.88 12.22 -16.96
CA PHE A 23 20.57 12.74 -17.36
C PHE A 23 19.44 12.19 -16.48
N ALA A 24 19.51 10.91 -16.11
CA ALA A 24 18.57 10.32 -15.16
C ALA A 24 18.73 10.93 -13.75
N LEU A 25 19.96 11.15 -13.31
CA LEU A 25 20.26 11.83 -12.03
C LEU A 25 19.81 13.30 -12.06
N TYR A 26 20.02 14.00 -13.17
CA TYR A 26 19.56 15.37 -13.39
C TYR A 26 18.03 15.46 -13.31
N LYS A 27 17.28 14.55 -14.00
CA LYS A 27 15.82 14.47 -13.88
C LYS A 27 15.33 14.14 -12.47
N LEU A 28 16.10 13.38 -11.69
CA LEU A 28 15.79 13.07 -10.29
C LEU A 28 16.07 14.26 -9.34
N LEU A 29 17.02 15.14 -9.70
CA LEU A 29 17.45 16.25 -8.85
C LEU A 29 16.75 17.59 -9.20
N VAL A 30 16.25 17.74 -10.42
CA VAL A 30 15.53 18.96 -10.83
C VAL A 30 14.06 18.77 -10.49
N ASP A 31 13.58 19.48 -9.48
CA ASP A 31 12.15 19.63 -9.20
C ASP A 31 11.53 20.51 -10.31
N GLU A 32 10.82 19.87 -11.24
CA GLU A 32 10.14 20.56 -12.36
C GLU A 32 9.11 21.60 -11.85
N ASN A 33 8.69 21.49 -10.59
CA ASN A 33 7.77 22.41 -9.93
C ASN A 33 8.49 23.50 -9.10
N ALA A 34 9.84 23.57 -9.14
CA ALA A 34 10.56 24.62 -8.44
C ALA A 34 10.20 26.01 -9.00
N LEU A 35 9.95 26.96 -8.09
CA LEU A 35 9.70 28.35 -8.48
C LEU A 35 10.95 29.00 -9.05
N SER A 36 10.81 29.68 -10.18
CA SER A 36 11.88 30.48 -10.80
C SER A 36 12.21 31.72 -9.94
N ILE A 37 13.39 32.29 -10.17
CA ILE A 37 13.81 33.55 -9.50
C ILE A 37 12.78 34.67 -9.72
N LYS A 38 12.20 34.74 -10.92
CA LYS A 38 11.19 35.75 -11.28
C LYS A 38 9.89 35.55 -10.49
N GLU A 39 9.45 34.31 -10.31
CA GLU A 39 8.25 33.97 -9.53
C GLU A 39 8.47 34.25 -8.05
N LYS A 40 9.63 33.91 -7.49
CA LYS A 40 9.98 34.22 -6.09
C LYS A 40 9.99 35.73 -5.84
N LYS A 41 10.64 36.48 -6.71
CA LYS A 41 10.66 37.96 -6.62
C LYS A 41 9.26 38.55 -6.69
N TRP A 42 8.40 38.01 -7.57
CA TRP A 42 7.02 38.46 -7.66
C TRP A 42 6.24 38.18 -6.36
N ILE A 43 6.45 37.04 -5.72
CA ILE A 43 5.85 36.69 -4.42
C ILE A 43 6.28 37.70 -3.35
N ASP A 44 7.59 37.98 -3.25
CA ASP A 44 8.13 38.92 -2.28
C ASP A 44 7.54 40.34 -2.44
N GLU A 45 7.36 40.78 -3.70
CA GLU A 45 6.78 42.08 -4.04
C GLU A 45 5.26 42.17 -3.82
N ASN A 46 4.54 41.02 -3.78
CA ASN A 46 3.09 40.96 -3.71
C ASN A 46 2.54 40.24 -2.45
N ASN A 47 3.37 39.98 -1.45
CA ASN A 47 2.98 39.27 -0.22
C ASN A 47 1.94 40.00 0.63
N SER A 48 1.76 41.30 0.42
CA SER A 48 0.72 42.10 1.09
C SER A 48 -0.64 42.01 0.40
N ASN A 49 -0.69 41.61 -0.86
CA ASN A 49 -1.93 41.50 -1.63
C ASN A 49 -2.72 40.27 -1.20
N VAL A 50 -4.04 40.48 -1.06
CA VAL A 50 -4.95 39.40 -0.68
C VAL A 50 -5.47 38.70 -1.93
N ILE A 51 -5.25 37.39 -2.00
CA ILE A 51 -5.81 36.55 -3.05
C ILE A 51 -7.02 35.80 -2.48
N SER A 52 -8.19 36.00 -3.08
CA SER A 52 -9.40 35.29 -2.68
C SER A 52 -9.50 33.93 -3.35
N LEU A 53 -9.76 32.89 -2.59
CA LEU A 53 -10.09 31.53 -3.07
C LEU A 53 -11.55 31.21 -2.76
N SER A 54 -12.31 30.80 -3.76
CA SER A 54 -13.66 30.24 -3.58
C SER A 54 -13.51 28.76 -3.16
N ILE A 55 -14.00 28.42 -1.97
CA ILE A 55 -13.86 27.07 -1.40
C ILE A 55 -15.25 26.49 -1.12
N PRO A 56 -15.65 25.40 -1.82
CA PRO A 56 -16.82 24.61 -1.45
C PRO A 56 -16.74 24.15 0.00
N ASN A 57 -17.82 24.36 0.77
CA ASN A 57 -17.85 24.08 2.21
C ASN A 57 -18.99 23.13 2.59
N ASP A 58 -19.43 22.32 1.63
CA ASP A 58 -20.54 21.36 1.71
C ASP A 58 -20.19 19.98 1.11
N LEU A 59 -18.89 19.63 1.11
CA LEU A 59 -18.35 18.34 0.66
C LEU A 59 -17.62 17.64 1.81
N PRO A 60 -18.05 16.44 2.26
CA PRO A 60 -17.65 15.83 3.54
C PRO A 60 -16.14 15.74 3.81
N VAL A 61 -15.33 15.38 2.82
CA VAL A 61 -13.87 15.21 2.97
C VAL A 61 -13.10 16.43 2.47
N PHE A 62 -13.65 17.09 1.44
CA PHE A 62 -12.93 18.12 0.69
C PHE A 62 -13.10 19.51 1.26
N GLY A 63 -14.28 19.85 1.71
CA GLY A 63 -14.56 21.13 2.35
C GLY A 63 -15.87 21.08 3.11
N ASN A 64 -15.80 21.02 4.43
CA ASN A 64 -16.96 21.02 5.32
C ASN A 64 -16.66 21.78 6.60
N THR A 65 -17.54 22.69 6.99
CA THR A 65 -17.42 23.50 8.23
C THR A 65 -16.06 24.18 8.42
N GLY A 66 -15.47 24.66 7.31
CA GLY A 66 -14.19 25.39 7.34
C GLY A 66 -12.95 24.48 7.42
N ALA A 67 -13.10 23.19 7.21
CA ALA A 67 -12.02 22.20 7.20
C ALA A 67 -12.12 21.30 5.97
N GLY A 68 -11.06 20.52 5.68
CA GLY A 68 -11.03 19.58 4.57
C GLY A 68 -9.84 19.80 3.65
N VAL A 69 -9.74 18.94 2.63
CA VAL A 69 -8.61 18.89 1.68
C VAL A 69 -8.39 20.24 0.97
N PHE A 70 -9.46 20.96 0.62
CA PHE A 70 -9.38 22.26 -0.03
C PHE A 70 -8.78 23.32 0.90
N PHE A 71 -9.16 23.30 2.16
CA PHE A 71 -8.62 24.20 3.18
C PHE A 71 -7.17 23.84 3.52
N ASP A 72 -6.80 22.56 3.55
CA ASP A 72 -5.42 22.12 3.73
C ASP A 72 -4.52 22.62 2.58
N PHE A 73 -4.99 22.60 1.33
CA PHE A 73 -4.25 23.17 0.20
C PHE A 73 -4.18 24.70 0.26
N SER A 74 -5.25 25.40 0.62
CA SER A 74 -5.24 26.85 0.81
C SER A 74 -4.23 27.26 1.89
N LYS A 75 -4.24 26.54 3.02
CA LYS A 75 -3.26 26.74 4.09
C LYS A 75 -1.83 26.49 3.61
N TYR A 76 -1.60 25.44 2.84
CA TYR A 76 -0.29 25.15 2.24
C TYR A 76 0.19 26.32 1.36
N LEU A 77 -0.67 26.91 0.53
CA LEU A 77 -0.30 28.08 -0.29
C LEU A 77 0.11 29.25 0.59
N THR A 78 -0.62 29.53 1.67
CA THR A 78 -0.28 30.58 2.63
C THR A 78 1.06 30.33 3.30
N ASP A 79 1.24 29.12 3.86
CA ASP A 79 2.43 28.76 4.63
C ASP A 79 3.69 28.69 3.76
N ASN A 80 3.57 28.18 2.51
CA ASN A 80 4.72 27.96 1.61
C ASN A 80 5.11 29.19 0.80
N LEU A 81 4.15 30.02 0.43
CA LEU A 81 4.38 31.20 -0.40
C LEU A 81 4.43 32.52 0.41
N GLY A 82 3.94 32.53 1.65
CA GLY A 82 3.79 33.77 2.43
C GLY A 82 2.75 34.74 1.86
N LEU A 83 1.88 34.28 0.95
CA LEU A 83 0.80 35.08 0.37
C LEU A 83 -0.40 35.15 1.32
N LYS A 84 -1.08 36.27 1.32
CA LYS A 84 -2.35 36.41 2.08
C LYS A 84 -3.49 35.80 1.28
N ILE A 85 -3.96 34.65 1.73
CA ILE A 85 -5.10 33.93 1.11
C ILE A 85 -6.35 34.21 1.95
N ASN A 86 -7.42 34.66 1.31
CA ASN A 86 -8.75 34.78 1.91
C ASN A 86 -9.67 33.71 1.37
N ASN A 87 -10.17 32.86 2.25
CA ASN A 87 -11.05 31.74 1.89
C ASN A 87 -12.51 32.21 1.90
N ASN A 88 -13.12 32.29 0.72
CA ASN A 88 -14.54 32.57 0.56
C ASN A 88 -15.30 31.24 0.45
N THR A 89 -16.07 30.92 1.49
CA THR A 89 -16.86 29.68 1.49
C THR A 89 -18.09 29.80 0.59
N VAL A 90 -18.31 28.80 -0.25
CA VAL A 90 -19.42 28.72 -1.21
C VAL A 90 -20.04 27.32 -1.21
N SER A 91 -21.21 27.15 -1.78
CA SER A 91 -21.71 25.80 -2.11
C SER A 91 -20.97 25.25 -3.34
N TYR A 92 -20.70 23.94 -3.37
CA TYR A 92 -20.07 23.29 -4.53
C TYR A 92 -20.93 23.33 -5.81
N LEU A 93 -22.21 23.65 -5.67
CA LEU A 93 -23.12 23.89 -6.81
C LEU A 93 -23.05 25.33 -7.34
N SER A 94 -22.32 26.22 -6.68
CA SER A 94 -22.20 27.61 -7.10
C SER A 94 -21.24 27.76 -8.27
N ASP A 95 -21.60 28.57 -9.25
CA ASP A 95 -20.68 29.02 -10.28
C ASP A 95 -19.60 29.89 -9.66
N THR A 96 -18.38 29.40 -9.63
CA THR A 96 -17.23 30.12 -9.08
C THR A 96 -16.39 30.71 -10.21
N THR A 97 -16.13 32.03 -10.14
CA THR A 97 -15.20 32.72 -11.02
C THR A 97 -13.90 33.03 -10.27
N GLY A 98 -12.75 32.93 -10.95
CA GLY A 98 -11.46 33.20 -10.36
C GLY A 98 -10.77 31.96 -9.74
N TYR A 99 -9.91 32.20 -8.75
CA TYR A 99 -9.22 31.14 -8.04
C TYR A 99 -10.14 30.43 -7.07
N GLY A 100 -10.03 29.10 -7.01
CA GLY A 100 -10.82 28.32 -6.05
C GLY A 100 -11.01 26.89 -6.50
N PHE A 101 -11.96 26.20 -5.91
CA PHE A 101 -12.28 24.83 -6.25
C PHE A 101 -13.67 24.73 -6.88
N LYS A 102 -13.80 23.85 -7.84
CA LYS A 102 -15.09 23.55 -8.49
C LYS A 102 -15.27 22.05 -8.66
N VAL A 103 -16.51 21.62 -8.69
CA VAL A 103 -16.91 20.25 -9.01
C VAL A 103 -17.72 20.27 -10.31
N THR A 104 -17.35 19.42 -11.25
CA THR A 104 -18.00 19.34 -12.58
C THR A 104 -18.18 17.89 -13.01
N GLU A 105 -19.14 17.65 -13.88
CA GLU A 105 -19.38 16.35 -14.51
C GLU A 105 -18.50 16.13 -15.74
N ASN A 106 -17.96 17.19 -16.32
CA ASN A 106 -17.13 17.14 -17.52
C ASN A 106 -15.65 17.12 -17.18
N TYR A 107 -14.91 16.24 -17.89
CA TYR A 107 -13.46 16.23 -17.80
C TYR A 107 -12.87 17.42 -18.56
N GLU A 108 -12.08 18.23 -17.86
CA GLU A 108 -11.39 19.41 -18.41
C GLU A 108 -9.88 19.14 -18.50
N LYS A 109 -9.39 18.90 -19.71
CA LYS A 109 -7.99 18.50 -19.95
C LYS A 109 -6.94 19.52 -19.46
N ASP A 110 -7.26 20.81 -19.56
CA ASP A 110 -6.32 21.90 -19.26
C ASP A 110 -6.48 22.47 -17.83
N SER A 111 -7.39 21.91 -17.04
CA SER A 111 -7.64 22.29 -15.65
C SER A 111 -6.80 21.47 -14.66
N LEU A 112 -6.60 22.00 -13.45
CA LEU A 112 -5.81 21.33 -12.41
C LEU A 112 -6.69 20.32 -11.67
N LEU A 113 -6.73 19.09 -12.14
CA LEU A 113 -7.50 18.02 -11.54
C LEU A 113 -6.90 17.62 -10.19
N MET A 114 -7.68 17.78 -9.12
CA MET A 114 -7.33 17.36 -7.78
C MET A 114 -7.85 15.95 -7.47
N PHE A 115 -9.09 15.65 -7.84
CA PHE A 115 -9.71 14.39 -7.50
C PHE A 115 -10.77 13.98 -8.54
N LYS A 116 -10.98 12.67 -8.63
CA LYS A 116 -12.00 12.05 -9.48
C LYS A 116 -12.93 11.25 -8.56
N ASP A 117 -14.14 11.71 -8.39
CA ASP A 117 -15.17 11.05 -7.58
C ASP A 117 -16.04 10.18 -8.48
N HIS A 118 -16.09 8.90 -8.22
CA HIS A 118 -16.91 7.97 -8.99
C HIS A 118 -18.25 7.70 -8.30
N PHE A 119 -19.21 7.26 -9.08
CA PHE A 119 -20.50 6.84 -8.57
C PHE A 119 -20.48 5.44 -8.01
N VAL A 120 -21.33 5.21 -7.01
CA VAL A 120 -21.50 3.91 -6.35
C VAL A 120 -22.97 3.52 -6.32
N LEU A 121 -23.23 2.24 -6.53
CA LEU A 121 -24.53 1.63 -6.31
C LEU A 121 -24.65 1.28 -4.83
N ILE A 122 -25.59 1.88 -4.15
CA ILE A 122 -25.83 1.72 -2.71
C ILE A 122 -27.14 1.01 -2.41
N SER A 123 -27.18 0.26 -1.30
CA SER A 123 -28.38 -0.44 -0.80
C SER A 123 -28.30 -0.70 0.71
N LYS A 124 -29.43 -0.99 1.33
CA LYS A 124 -29.48 -1.60 2.68
C LYS A 124 -29.13 -3.09 2.64
N ASN A 125 -29.37 -3.76 1.52
CA ASN A 125 -29.01 -5.15 1.34
C ASN A 125 -27.47 -5.28 1.26
N SER A 126 -26.96 -6.39 1.76
CA SER A 126 -25.55 -6.76 1.61
C SER A 126 -25.32 -7.51 0.30
N GLY A 127 -24.10 -7.49 -0.20
CA GLY A 127 -23.70 -8.24 -1.39
C GLY A 127 -22.79 -7.43 -2.30
N VAL A 128 -22.49 -7.97 -3.47
CA VAL A 128 -21.75 -7.33 -4.55
C VAL A 128 -22.51 -7.56 -5.86
N VAL A 129 -22.65 -6.54 -6.66
CA VAL A 129 -23.36 -6.56 -7.96
C VAL A 129 -22.31 -6.51 -9.07
N SER A 130 -22.58 -7.14 -10.21
CA SER A 130 -21.74 -7.02 -11.41
C SER A 130 -22.11 -5.80 -12.26
N SER A 131 -21.20 -5.34 -13.11
CA SER A 131 -21.43 -4.17 -13.98
C SER A 131 -22.69 -4.33 -14.86
N ASP A 132 -22.91 -5.53 -15.37
CA ASP A 132 -24.00 -5.83 -16.31
C ASP A 132 -25.39 -5.82 -15.62
N GLU A 133 -25.42 -5.98 -14.31
CA GLU A 133 -26.64 -5.96 -13.52
C GLU A 133 -27.10 -4.54 -13.18
N VAL A 134 -26.17 -3.57 -13.04
CA VAL A 134 -26.47 -2.21 -12.51
C VAL A 134 -27.57 -1.50 -13.27
N SER A 135 -27.54 -1.50 -14.61
CA SER A 135 -28.54 -0.84 -15.45
C SER A 135 -29.94 -1.46 -15.33
N SER A 136 -30.00 -2.77 -15.07
CA SER A 136 -31.27 -3.50 -14.95
C SER A 136 -31.95 -3.33 -13.58
N LEU A 137 -31.21 -2.85 -12.57
CA LEU A 137 -31.71 -2.67 -11.19
C LEU A 137 -32.58 -1.41 -11.00
N ASN A 138 -32.68 -0.53 -12.00
CA ASN A 138 -33.42 0.73 -11.96
C ASN A 138 -33.14 1.55 -10.67
N PRO A 139 -31.90 1.95 -10.39
CA PRO A 139 -31.55 2.65 -9.18
C PRO A 139 -32.18 4.04 -9.10
N GLY A 140 -32.56 4.47 -7.89
CA GLY A 140 -32.91 5.86 -7.63
C GLY A 140 -31.70 6.77 -7.81
N VAL A 141 -31.89 7.97 -8.34
CA VAL A 141 -30.82 8.94 -8.58
C VAL A 141 -31.19 10.31 -8.03
N LEU A 142 -30.20 11.15 -7.73
CA LEU A 142 -30.47 12.56 -7.43
C LEU A 142 -30.83 13.33 -8.69
N SER A 143 -31.83 14.23 -8.59
CA SER A 143 -32.33 15.05 -9.72
C SER A 143 -31.21 15.76 -10.45
N LYS A 144 -30.23 16.30 -9.72
CA LYS A 144 -29.05 16.98 -10.29
C LYS A 144 -28.10 16.05 -11.08
N ASN A 145 -28.13 14.74 -10.83
CA ASN A 145 -27.27 13.76 -11.52
C ASN A 145 -28.01 12.95 -12.58
N LYS A 146 -29.32 13.21 -12.76
CA LYS A 146 -30.24 12.40 -13.55
C LYS A 146 -29.78 12.33 -15.02
N THR A 147 -29.51 13.49 -15.63
CA THR A 147 -29.03 13.58 -17.03
C THR A 147 -27.70 12.87 -17.25
N LEU A 148 -26.75 13.02 -16.31
CA LEU A 148 -25.45 12.35 -16.38
C LEU A 148 -25.60 10.82 -16.36
N VAL A 149 -26.42 10.30 -15.42
CA VAL A 149 -26.68 8.86 -15.29
C VAL A 149 -27.44 8.30 -16.51
N ALA A 150 -28.48 9.01 -16.98
CA ALA A 150 -29.24 8.62 -18.16
C ALA A 150 -28.35 8.54 -19.41
N THR A 151 -27.48 9.52 -19.60
CA THR A 151 -26.52 9.55 -20.71
C THR A 151 -25.53 8.39 -20.62
N TYR A 152 -24.99 8.12 -19.45
CA TYR A 152 -24.01 7.03 -19.22
C TYR A 152 -24.59 5.65 -19.55
N TYR A 153 -25.80 5.36 -19.07
CA TYR A 153 -26.46 4.07 -19.32
C TYR A 153 -27.26 4.02 -20.62
N SER A 154 -27.34 5.13 -21.37
CA SER A 154 -28.14 5.24 -22.59
C SER A 154 -29.63 4.90 -22.40
N VAL A 155 -30.20 5.36 -21.28
CA VAL A 155 -31.60 5.15 -20.91
C VAL A 155 -32.38 6.46 -21.01
N ASP A 156 -33.73 6.36 -21.14
CA ASP A 156 -34.59 7.55 -21.09
C ASP A 156 -34.50 8.18 -19.70
N GLU A 157 -34.16 9.47 -19.62
CA GLU A 157 -34.08 10.22 -18.39
C GLU A 157 -35.35 10.13 -17.54
N ASN A 158 -36.53 10.12 -18.20
CA ASN A 158 -37.82 10.02 -17.51
C ASN A 158 -38.07 8.63 -16.87
N SER A 159 -37.36 7.61 -17.30
CA SER A 159 -37.45 6.27 -16.67
C SER A 159 -36.78 6.18 -15.31
N LEU A 160 -35.84 7.10 -14.99
CA LEU A 160 -35.10 7.10 -13.74
C LEU A 160 -35.92 7.73 -12.61
N LYS A 161 -36.08 7.00 -11.49
CA LYS A 161 -36.67 7.53 -10.25
C LYS A 161 -35.72 8.55 -9.64
N SER A 162 -36.12 9.83 -9.61
CA SER A 162 -35.28 10.93 -9.15
C SER A 162 -35.72 11.47 -7.78
N TYR A 163 -34.75 11.97 -7.04
CA TYR A 163 -34.89 12.55 -5.72
C TYR A 163 -34.17 13.89 -5.61
N ASP A 164 -34.75 14.86 -4.93
CA ASP A 164 -34.12 16.16 -4.76
C ASP A 164 -33.03 16.18 -3.68
N GLN A 165 -33.15 15.27 -2.70
CA GLN A 165 -32.23 15.21 -1.55
C GLN A 165 -31.80 13.78 -1.26
N ILE A 166 -30.55 13.63 -0.84
CA ILE A 166 -29.99 12.33 -0.42
C ILE A 166 -30.70 11.74 0.80
N SER A 167 -31.16 12.59 1.74
CA SER A 167 -31.90 12.15 2.92
C SER A 167 -33.15 11.34 2.56
N LYS A 168 -33.85 11.71 1.48
CA LYS A 168 -35.02 10.98 1.00
C LYS A 168 -34.66 9.64 0.36
N ILE A 169 -33.51 9.56 -0.33
CA ILE A 169 -32.97 8.28 -0.83
C ILE A 169 -32.66 7.37 0.36
N ILE A 170 -31.98 7.86 1.40
CA ILE A 170 -31.62 7.08 2.60
C ILE A 170 -32.87 6.61 3.33
N GLU A 171 -33.88 7.48 3.49
CA GLU A 171 -35.17 7.11 4.09
C GLU A 171 -35.85 5.98 3.31
N ASP A 172 -35.97 6.12 1.98
CA ASP A 172 -36.64 5.14 1.12
C ASP A 172 -35.86 3.82 1.05
N LEU A 173 -34.53 3.84 1.09
CA LEU A 173 -33.71 2.64 1.26
C LEU A 173 -33.95 1.98 2.62
N GLY A 174 -34.10 2.77 3.69
CA GLY A 174 -34.39 2.28 5.04
C GLY A 174 -35.76 1.63 5.17
N ASN A 175 -36.77 2.23 4.52
CA ASN A 175 -38.17 1.76 4.57
C ASN A 175 -38.49 0.67 3.52
N GLY A 176 -37.53 0.32 2.64
CA GLY A 176 -37.74 -0.65 1.56
C GLY A 176 -38.54 -0.13 0.36
N ASN A 177 -38.87 1.18 0.29
CA ASN A 177 -39.50 1.82 -0.85
C ASN A 177 -38.57 2.00 -2.05
N LEU A 178 -37.27 1.87 -1.80
CA LEU A 178 -36.19 1.87 -2.79
C LEU A 178 -35.22 0.73 -2.41
N THR A 179 -34.83 -0.07 -3.39
CA THR A 179 -33.86 -1.14 -3.14
C THR A 179 -32.44 -0.67 -3.43
N TYR A 180 -32.25 0.11 -4.48
CA TYR A 180 -30.95 0.56 -4.96
C TYR A 180 -30.95 2.06 -5.28
N ALA A 181 -29.82 2.73 -5.02
CA ALA A 181 -29.58 4.09 -5.50
C ALA A 181 -28.17 4.23 -6.08
N LEU A 182 -27.99 5.18 -6.99
CA LEU A 182 -26.72 5.50 -7.62
C LEU A 182 -26.32 6.93 -7.26
N VAL A 183 -25.22 7.09 -6.53
CA VAL A 183 -24.76 8.38 -6.00
C VAL A 183 -23.23 8.53 -6.09
N PRO A 184 -22.70 9.77 -6.21
CA PRO A 184 -21.25 10.00 -6.11
C PRO A 184 -20.74 9.65 -4.69
N LEU A 185 -19.66 8.88 -4.59
CA LEU A 185 -19.19 8.33 -3.32
C LEU A 185 -18.75 9.41 -2.32
N ASN A 186 -17.85 10.30 -2.73
CA ASN A 186 -17.27 11.26 -1.77
C ASN A 186 -18.19 12.44 -1.47
N GLU A 187 -19.14 12.72 -2.34
CA GLU A 187 -20.17 13.73 -2.11
C GLU A 187 -21.15 13.34 -0.99
N TYR A 188 -21.37 12.01 -0.80
CA TYR A 188 -22.34 11.47 0.19
C TYR A 188 -21.75 10.40 1.10
N LYS A 189 -20.44 10.36 1.22
CA LYS A 189 -19.75 9.37 2.06
C LYS A 189 -20.17 9.42 3.53
N ASP A 190 -20.40 10.62 4.04
CA ASP A 190 -20.90 10.84 5.41
C ASP A 190 -22.25 10.16 5.64
N GLN A 191 -23.19 10.33 4.71
CA GLN A 191 -24.52 9.71 4.78
C GLN A 191 -24.46 8.17 4.65
N ILE A 192 -23.58 7.68 3.78
CA ILE A 192 -23.36 6.25 3.58
C ILE A 192 -22.84 5.61 4.87
N ILE A 193 -21.84 6.22 5.51
CA ILE A 193 -21.23 5.71 6.76
C ILE A 193 -22.21 5.80 7.91
N GLU A 194 -22.78 6.98 8.15
CA GLU A 194 -23.70 7.27 9.28
C GLU A 194 -24.91 6.34 9.29
N ASN A 195 -25.47 6.04 8.12
CA ASN A 195 -26.64 5.20 7.96
C ASN A 195 -26.32 3.74 7.73
N ASN A 196 -25.04 3.34 7.81
CA ASN A 196 -24.58 1.97 7.57
C ASN A 196 -25.13 1.37 6.26
N ILE A 197 -24.99 2.13 5.16
CA ILE A 197 -25.40 1.71 3.82
C ILE A 197 -24.28 0.88 3.19
N ASN A 198 -24.65 -0.18 2.47
CA ASN A 198 -23.70 -1.01 1.74
C ASN A 198 -23.47 -0.45 0.33
N ILE A 199 -22.21 -0.47 -0.12
CA ILE A 199 -21.84 -0.23 -1.51
C ILE A 199 -21.77 -1.58 -2.20
N LEU A 200 -22.59 -1.78 -3.22
CA LEU A 200 -22.70 -3.03 -3.96
C LEU A 200 -21.84 -3.04 -5.23
N TYR A 201 -21.59 -1.88 -5.82
CA TYR A 201 -20.79 -1.72 -7.03
C TYR A 201 -20.20 -0.31 -7.14
N HIS A 202 -18.97 -0.23 -7.67
CA HIS A 202 -18.29 1.03 -8.00
C HIS A 202 -18.30 1.27 -9.50
N VAL A 203 -18.98 2.32 -9.95
CA VAL A 203 -19.06 2.70 -11.37
C VAL A 203 -17.88 3.61 -11.71
N SER A 204 -16.70 2.99 -11.93
CA SER A 204 -15.42 3.70 -12.02
C SER A 204 -15.32 4.69 -13.21
N ASP A 205 -16.18 4.54 -14.23
CA ASP A 205 -16.18 5.40 -15.42
C ASP A 205 -17.25 6.49 -15.38
N LEU A 206 -18.18 6.47 -14.43
CA LEU A 206 -19.15 7.52 -14.19
C LEU A 206 -18.64 8.42 -13.07
N ASN A 207 -18.24 9.67 -13.40
CA ASN A 207 -17.45 10.48 -12.49
C ASN A 207 -17.88 11.92 -12.39
N LYS A 208 -17.58 12.53 -11.23
CA LYS A 208 -17.42 13.97 -11.03
C LYS A 208 -15.95 14.31 -10.83
N TYR A 209 -15.56 15.49 -11.27
CA TYR A 209 -14.18 15.94 -11.28
C TYR A 209 -14.04 17.18 -10.39
N TYR A 210 -13.10 17.15 -9.47
CA TYR A 210 -12.79 18.21 -8.54
C TYR A 210 -11.53 18.92 -9.01
N TYR A 211 -11.65 20.19 -9.39
CA TYR A 211 -10.57 20.98 -9.96
C TYR A 211 -10.19 22.13 -9.06
N PHE A 212 -8.91 22.49 -9.09
CA PHE A 212 -8.48 23.82 -8.69
C PHE A 212 -8.51 24.72 -9.93
N SER A 213 -9.33 25.78 -9.86
CA SER A 213 -9.56 26.74 -10.92
C SER A 213 -8.53 27.87 -10.88
N LEU A 214 -8.12 28.31 -12.06
CA LEU A 214 -7.21 29.41 -12.25
C LEU A 214 -8.00 30.64 -12.75
N SER A 215 -7.38 31.84 -12.64
CA SER A 215 -7.93 33.12 -13.09
C SER A 215 -7.09 33.70 -14.26
N ASP A 216 -7.27 34.97 -14.59
CA ASP A 216 -6.62 35.59 -15.74
C ASP A 216 -5.15 35.97 -15.52
N ASN A 217 -4.65 35.98 -14.27
CA ASN A 217 -3.28 36.39 -13.96
C ASN A 217 -2.29 35.27 -14.26
N LYS A 218 -1.58 35.40 -15.37
CA LYS A 218 -0.60 34.39 -15.85
C LYS A 218 0.52 34.09 -14.83
N MET A 219 0.97 35.09 -14.05
CA MET A 219 2.06 34.90 -13.10
C MET A 219 1.55 34.05 -11.92
N ILE A 220 0.44 34.39 -11.33
CA ILE A 220 -0.18 33.62 -10.25
C ILE A 220 -0.54 32.22 -10.73
N ASN A 221 -1.08 32.09 -11.95
CA ASN A 221 -1.40 30.79 -12.54
C ASN A 221 -0.17 29.88 -12.63
N ASN A 222 0.98 30.39 -13.04
CA ASN A 222 2.22 29.60 -13.13
C ASN A 222 2.69 29.17 -11.73
N ILE A 223 2.65 30.07 -10.75
CA ILE A 223 3.00 29.76 -9.36
C ILE A 223 2.05 28.71 -8.80
N PHE A 224 0.74 28.91 -8.90
CA PHE A 224 -0.26 27.99 -8.38
C PHE A 224 -0.22 26.61 -9.06
N LYS A 225 0.03 26.52 -10.36
CA LYS A 225 0.24 25.24 -11.07
C LYS A 225 1.41 24.46 -10.47
N LYS A 226 2.55 25.10 -10.23
CA LYS A 226 3.73 24.46 -9.68
C LYS A 226 3.49 24.00 -8.24
N GLU A 227 2.90 24.85 -7.41
CA GLU A 227 2.58 24.53 -6.03
C GLU A 227 1.52 23.43 -5.95
N PHE A 228 0.49 23.48 -6.79
CA PHE A 228 -0.51 22.43 -6.89
C PHE A 228 0.12 21.07 -7.24
N ASN A 229 0.95 21.01 -8.27
CA ASN A 229 1.62 19.78 -8.67
C ASN A 229 2.55 19.25 -7.57
N SER A 230 3.28 20.14 -6.89
CA SER A 230 4.15 19.80 -5.77
C SER A 230 3.35 19.24 -4.60
N TRP A 231 2.25 19.91 -4.22
CA TRP A 231 1.37 19.50 -3.14
C TRP A 231 0.64 18.18 -3.45
N MET A 232 0.11 18.02 -4.66
CA MET A 232 -0.53 16.77 -5.11
C MET A 232 0.42 15.58 -4.97
N LYS A 233 1.70 15.77 -5.33
CA LYS A 233 2.71 14.72 -5.24
C LYS A 233 3.14 14.40 -3.81
N LYS A 234 3.22 15.40 -2.93
CA LYS A 234 3.88 15.27 -1.61
C LYS A 234 2.90 15.18 -0.44
N GLN A 235 1.73 15.84 -0.53
CA GLN A 235 0.85 16.06 0.62
C GLN A 235 -0.60 15.63 0.42
N PHE A 236 -1.10 15.57 -0.81
CA PHE A 236 -2.50 15.28 -1.09
C PHE A 236 -2.99 13.98 -0.41
N THR A 237 -2.24 12.89 -0.55
CA THR A 237 -2.64 11.60 0.04
C THR A 237 -2.76 11.68 1.55
N TYR A 238 -1.84 12.38 2.22
CA TYR A 238 -1.90 12.59 3.67
C TYR A 238 -3.10 13.46 4.04
N ALA A 239 -3.31 14.59 3.35
CA ALA A 239 -4.44 15.48 3.61
C ALA A 239 -5.78 14.76 3.39
N TYR A 240 -5.91 14.00 2.31
CA TYR A 240 -7.11 13.20 2.03
C TYR A 240 -7.35 12.15 3.11
N ASN A 241 -6.34 11.36 3.46
CA ASN A 241 -6.48 10.32 4.49
C ASN A 241 -6.84 10.90 5.84
N LYS A 242 -6.19 11.99 6.27
CA LYS A 242 -6.48 12.71 7.53
C LYS A 242 -7.95 13.16 7.60
N ASN A 243 -8.43 13.86 6.56
CA ASN A 243 -9.80 14.38 6.55
C ASN A 243 -10.83 13.25 6.39
N ASN A 244 -10.50 12.22 5.61
CA ASN A 244 -11.34 11.04 5.46
C ASN A 244 -11.42 10.24 6.77
N TYR A 245 -10.31 10.05 7.48
CA TYR A 245 -10.29 9.41 8.80
C TYR A 245 -11.15 10.16 9.80
N LYS A 246 -11.00 11.48 9.87
CA LYS A 246 -11.83 12.34 10.73
C LYS A 246 -13.32 12.16 10.44
N LEU A 247 -13.71 12.11 9.16
CA LEU A 247 -15.10 11.83 8.76
C LEU A 247 -15.59 10.49 9.32
N PHE A 248 -14.78 9.43 9.22
CA PHE A 248 -15.15 8.12 9.77
C PHE A 248 -15.29 8.15 11.29
N VAL A 249 -14.35 8.76 12.00
CA VAL A 249 -14.39 8.92 13.45
C VAL A 249 -15.68 9.63 13.87
N ASP A 250 -15.97 10.78 13.27
CA ASP A 250 -17.16 11.59 13.56
C ASP A 250 -18.46 10.80 13.28
N LYS A 251 -18.56 10.15 12.10
CA LYS A 251 -19.78 9.46 11.68
C LYS A 251 -20.01 8.11 12.35
N LEU A 252 -18.93 7.44 12.78
CA LEU A 252 -19.02 6.23 13.58
C LEU A 252 -19.16 6.54 15.09
N GLY A 253 -18.99 7.80 15.51
CA GLY A 253 -19.03 8.22 16.90
C GLY A 253 -17.94 7.52 17.73
N LEU A 254 -16.70 7.45 17.21
CA LEU A 254 -15.57 6.93 17.96
C LEU A 254 -15.12 8.00 18.99
N THR A 255 -14.88 7.55 20.21
CA THR A 255 -14.39 8.38 21.29
C THR A 255 -12.86 8.50 21.23
N GLU A 256 -12.27 9.53 21.87
CA GLU A 256 -10.82 9.70 21.98
C GLU A 256 -10.14 8.47 22.60
N VAL A 257 -10.79 7.80 23.57
CA VAL A 257 -10.27 6.56 24.19
C VAL A 257 -10.26 5.41 23.20
N GLU A 258 -11.27 5.29 22.34
CA GLU A 258 -11.33 4.30 21.29
C GLU A 258 -10.26 4.57 20.20
N GLU A 259 -10.04 5.84 19.83
CA GLU A 259 -8.99 6.24 18.90
C GLU A 259 -7.59 5.94 19.46
N ASP A 260 -7.35 6.25 20.72
CA ASP A 260 -6.11 5.92 21.42
C ASP A 260 -5.88 4.40 21.47
N THR A 261 -6.94 3.63 21.66
CA THR A 261 -6.89 2.17 21.64
C THR A 261 -6.48 1.65 20.26
N LEU A 262 -7.06 2.21 19.20
CA LEU A 262 -6.75 1.86 17.82
C LEU A 262 -5.29 2.09 17.46
N THR A 263 -4.77 3.27 17.77
CA THR A 263 -3.41 3.70 17.39
C THR A 263 -2.31 3.10 18.27
N ASN A 264 -2.63 2.72 19.49
CA ASN A 264 -1.68 2.10 20.43
C ASN A 264 -1.68 0.56 20.39
N SER A 265 -2.56 -0.05 19.59
CA SER A 265 -2.66 -1.51 19.42
C SER A 265 -1.96 -1.96 18.14
N VAL A 266 -1.35 -3.15 18.19
CA VAL A 266 -0.82 -3.81 16.99
C VAL A 266 -1.67 -5.04 16.70
N TYR A 267 -2.34 -5.02 15.55
CA TYR A 267 -3.26 -6.09 15.16
C TYR A 267 -2.53 -7.20 14.41
N LYS A 268 -2.76 -8.45 14.80
CA LYS A 268 -2.09 -9.63 14.24
C LYS A 268 -2.85 -10.15 13.04
N TYR A 269 -2.32 -9.94 11.86
CA TYR A 269 -2.85 -10.48 10.62
C TYR A 269 -2.25 -11.85 10.30
N GLY A 270 -3.08 -12.89 10.27
CA GLY A 270 -2.66 -14.24 9.88
C GLY A 270 -2.99 -14.55 8.43
N PHE A 271 -2.09 -15.24 7.73
CA PHE A 271 -2.32 -15.67 6.35
C PHE A 271 -1.58 -16.96 5.98
N ALA A 272 -2.13 -17.70 5.03
CA ALA A 272 -1.42 -18.73 4.28
C ALA A 272 -1.19 -18.20 2.86
N GLU A 273 0.02 -18.40 2.29
CA GLU A 273 0.38 -17.82 1.00
C GLU A 273 -0.54 -18.31 -0.12
N TYR A 274 -1.18 -17.37 -0.81
CA TYR A 274 -2.07 -17.61 -1.94
C TYR A 274 -1.95 -16.49 -2.98
N LYS A 275 -1.26 -16.76 -4.07
CA LYS A 275 -0.97 -15.77 -5.12
C LYS A 275 -2.18 -15.58 -6.04
N PRO A 276 -2.53 -14.32 -6.38
CA PRO A 276 -1.83 -13.06 -6.11
C PRO A 276 -2.30 -12.33 -4.83
N TYR A 277 -3.15 -12.92 -4.02
CA TYR A 277 -3.74 -12.25 -2.85
C TYR A 277 -2.71 -12.01 -1.76
N GLU A 278 -1.99 -13.07 -1.38
CA GLU A 278 -1.01 -13.09 -0.28
C GLU A 278 0.33 -13.60 -0.79
N VAL A 279 1.34 -12.77 -0.79
CA VAL A 279 2.68 -13.17 -1.25
C VAL A 279 3.79 -12.64 -0.35
N ILE A 280 4.82 -13.44 -0.16
CA ILE A 280 6.11 -12.98 0.34
C ILE A 280 7.13 -13.17 -0.77
N THR A 281 7.75 -12.07 -1.20
CA THR A 281 8.80 -12.10 -2.20
C THR A 281 9.97 -11.26 -1.71
N SER A 282 11.17 -11.88 -1.65
CA SER A 282 12.38 -11.23 -1.11
C SER A 282 12.20 -10.67 0.31
N GLY A 283 11.36 -11.33 1.13
CA GLY A 283 11.03 -10.92 2.48
C GLY A 283 10.04 -9.76 2.59
N GLU A 284 9.55 -9.23 1.48
CA GLU A 284 8.49 -8.22 1.49
C GLU A 284 7.12 -8.89 1.36
N TYR A 285 6.20 -8.54 2.26
CA TYR A 285 4.81 -8.92 2.18
C TYR A 285 4.08 -8.03 1.16
N GLY A 286 3.41 -8.67 0.22
CA GLY A 286 2.73 -8.04 -0.90
C GLY A 286 1.47 -8.79 -1.34
N GLY A 287 0.84 -8.31 -2.40
CA GLY A 287 -0.38 -8.87 -2.95
C GLY A 287 -1.60 -7.98 -2.69
N ILE A 288 -2.78 -8.47 -3.04
CA ILE A 288 -4.02 -7.70 -3.00
C ILE A 288 -4.39 -7.31 -1.56
N THR A 289 -4.37 -8.26 -0.63
CA THR A 289 -4.71 -8.03 0.78
C THR A 289 -3.70 -7.15 1.50
N SER A 290 -2.42 -7.29 1.18
CA SER A 290 -1.37 -6.39 1.67
C SER A 290 -1.62 -4.93 1.31
N SER A 291 -2.14 -4.66 0.10
CA SER A 291 -2.49 -3.29 -0.31
C SER A 291 -3.59 -2.71 0.57
N VAL A 292 -4.63 -3.50 0.86
CA VAL A 292 -5.74 -3.07 1.73
C VAL A 292 -5.24 -2.70 3.12
N LEU A 293 -4.43 -3.57 3.73
CA LEU A 293 -3.92 -3.35 5.08
C LEU A 293 -2.97 -2.15 5.17
N LYS A 294 -2.12 -1.95 4.15
CA LYS A 294 -1.23 -0.79 4.05
C LYS A 294 -2.02 0.52 3.84
N ASP A 295 -3.02 0.50 2.96
CA ASP A 295 -3.88 1.66 2.72
C ASP A 295 -4.68 2.00 4.00
N PHE A 296 -5.17 0.98 4.73
CA PHE A 296 -5.84 1.18 6.01
C PHE A 296 -4.89 1.72 7.09
N SER A 297 -3.65 1.21 7.18
CA SER A 297 -2.63 1.77 8.09
C SER A 297 -2.32 3.23 7.78
N ALA A 298 -2.18 3.57 6.50
CA ALA A 298 -1.95 4.95 6.08
C ALA A 298 -3.16 5.87 6.33
N PHE A 299 -4.38 5.32 6.31
CA PHE A 299 -5.62 6.03 6.60
C PHE A 299 -5.84 6.25 8.10
N SER A 300 -5.61 5.21 8.93
CA SER A 300 -6.04 5.19 10.34
C SER A 300 -4.90 5.29 11.36
N GLY A 301 -3.65 5.13 10.94
CA GLY A 301 -2.51 5.01 11.86
C GLY A 301 -2.41 3.65 12.58
N VAL A 302 -3.32 2.71 12.29
CA VAL A 302 -3.30 1.35 12.87
C VAL A 302 -2.11 0.57 12.36
N GLU A 303 -1.44 -0.15 13.25
CA GLU A 303 -0.32 -1.02 12.92
C GLU A 303 -0.73 -2.49 12.86
N PHE A 304 -0.15 -3.21 11.88
CA PHE A 304 -0.33 -4.65 11.72
C PHE A 304 0.98 -5.40 11.92
N SER A 305 0.92 -6.52 12.64
CA SER A 305 1.93 -7.56 12.61
C SER A 305 1.47 -8.71 11.71
N TYR A 306 2.38 -9.23 10.89
CA TYR A 306 2.04 -10.23 9.87
C TYR A 306 2.60 -11.59 10.25
N LYS A 307 1.70 -12.62 10.31
CA LYS A 307 2.08 -13.99 10.67
C LYS A 307 1.71 -14.96 9.54
N LYS A 308 2.73 -15.54 8.91
CA LYS A 308 2.55 -16.55 7.85
C LYS A 308 2.38 -17.93 8.45
N TYR A 309 1.37 -18.65 7.98
CA TYR A 309 1.12 -20.05 8.28
C TYR A 309 1.42 -20.93 7.07
N ARG A 310 1.82 -22.17 7.31
CA ARG A 310 2.21 -23.10 6.24
C ARG A 310 1.02 -23.62 5.45
N THR A 311 -0.11 -23.79 6.13
CA THR A 311 -1.33 -24.37 5.56
C THR A 311 -2.56 -23.59 6.00
N PRO A 312 -3.67 -23.66 5.24
CA PRO A 312 -4.97 -23.13 5.68
C PRO A 312 -5.42 -23.69 7.01
N THR A 313 -5.17 -24.99 7.25
CA THR A 313 -5.53 -25.65 8.52
C THR A 313 -4.80 -25.03 9.71
N SER A 314 -3.48 -24.79 9.61
CA SER A 314 -2.73 -24.13 10.69
C SER A 314 -3.14 -22.67 10.91
N LEU A 315 -3.62 -21.99 9.85
CA LEU A 315 -4.22 -20.66 9.97
C LEU A 315 -5.56 -20.74 10.74
N ALA A 316 -6.42 -21.70 10.40
CA ALA A 316 -7.71 -21.91 11.11
C ALA A 316 -7.50 -22.24 12.60
N GLU A 317 -6.55 -23.12 12.92
CA GLU A 317 -6.19 -23.47 14.31
C GLU A 317 -5.71 -22.24 15.09
N ALA A 318 -4.89 -21.39 14.47
CA ALA A 318 -4.42 -20.15 15.08
C ALA A 318 -5.54 -19.15 15.31
N ALA A 319 -6.50 -19.04 14.37
CA ALA A 319 -7.70 -18.23 14.55
C ALA A 319 -8.55 -18.74 15.73
N ILE A 320 -8.82 -20.05 15.78
CA ILE A 320 -9.60 -20.66 16.87
C ILE A 320 -8.92 -20.45 18.24
N LYS A 321 -7.57 -20.51 18.30
CA LYS A 321 -6.79 -20.26 19.52
C LYS A 321 -6.71 -18.77 19.89
N GLY A 322 -7.10 -17.85 19.00
CA GLY A 322 -6.97 -16.41 19.20
C GLY A 322 -5.53 -15.89 19.03
N ASP A 323 -4.65 -16.64 18.36
CA ASP A 323 -3.26 -16.24 18.10
C ASP A 323 -3.14 -15.11 17.08
N ILE A 324 -4.18 -14.90 16.29
CA ILE A 324 -4.33 -13.82 15.30
C ILE A 324 -5.60 -13.02 15.59
N ASP A 325 -5.68 -11.81 15.05
CA ASP A 325 -6.85 -10.94 15.22
C ASP A 325 -7.74 -10.97 13.99
N LEU A 326 -7.13 -11.04 12.80
CA LEU A 326 -7.87 -11.06 11.53
C LEU A 326 -7.13 -11.85 10.45
N TYR A 327 -7.91 -12.26 9.43
CA TYR A 327 -7.43 -12.90 8.21
C TYR A 327 -8.38 -12.62 7.05
N TYR A 328 -7.96 -12.91 5.80
CA TYR A 328 -8.80 -12.81 4.61
C TYR A 328 -9.33 -14.18 4.20
N ASN A 329 -10.62 -14.27 3.85
CA ASN A 329 -11.35 -15.54 3.76
C ASN A 329 -11.32 -16.25 2.40
N TYR A 330 -10.28 -16.14 1.59
CA TYR A 330 -10.21 -16.90 0.33
C TYR A 330 -10.17 -18.44 0.53
N TYR A 331 -9.73 -18.89 1.72
CA TYR A 331 -9.99 -20.25 2.20
C TYR A 331 -11.30 -20.27 3.00
N ASN A 332 -12.18 -21.22 2.71
CA ASN A 332 -13.44 -21.41 3.48
C ASN A 332 -13.13 -22.06 4.83
N LEU A 333 -12.52 -21.32 5.74
CA LEU A 333 -12.14 -21.80 7.06
C LEU A 333 -13.32 -21.78 8.03
N ILE A 334 -13.48 -22.84 8.82
CA ILE A 334 -14.46 -22.89 9.90
C ILE A 334 -13.84 -22.26 11.14
N THR A 335 -14.23 -21.03 11.45
CA THR A 335 -13.79 -20.27 12.62
C THR A 335 -14.97 -19.53 13.23
N ASN A 336 -14.78 -18.98 14.44
CA ASN A 336 -15.72 -18.08 15.11
C ASN A 336 -15.53 -16.60 14.73
N TYR A 337 -14.71 -16.30 13.72
CA TYR A 337 -14.48 -14.94 13.24
C TYR A 337 -15.64 -14.45 12.38
N ILE A 338 -15.91 -13.17 12.44
CA ILE A 338 -17.04 -12.50 11.80
C ILE A 338 -16.57 -11.73 10.59
N ASP A 339 -17.34 -11.80 9.51
CA ASP A 339 -17.05 -11.06 8.28
C ASP A 339 -17.13 -9.56 8.52
N THR A 340 -16.18 -8.84 7.91
CA THR A 340 -16.28 -7.40 7.65
C THR A 340 -17.08 -7.14 6.37
N GLY A 341 -17.21 -5.90 5.93
CA GLY A 341 -17.84 -5.59 4.64
C GLY A 341 -17.25 -6.43 3.49
N ALA A 342 -18.11 -6.87 2.58
CA ALA A 342 -17.70 -7.65 1.42
C ALA A 342 -16.76 -6.81 0.55
N VAL A 343 -15.56 -7.36 0.26
CA VAL A 343 -14.54 -6.66 -0.52
C VAL A 343 -14.63 -7.02 -2.00
N LYS A 344 -14.98 -8.28 -2.33
CA LYS A 344 -15.01 -8.75 -3.73
C LYS A 344 -15.93 -9.96 -3.91
N LYS A 345 -16.67 -9.98 -5.04
CA LYS A 345 -17.41 -11.15 -5.52
C LYS A 345 -16.44 -12.27 -5.93
N ILE A 346 -16.76 -13.52 -5.65
CA ILE A 346 -15.92 -14.66 -6.01
C ILE A 346 -16.22 -15.04 -7.45
N ASN A 347 -15.39 -14.60 -8.37
CA ASN A 347 -15.40 -15.02 -9.76
C ASN A 347 -14.43 -16.19 -9.96
N TYR A 348 -14.84 -17.18 -10.72
CA TYR A 348 -14.04 -18.36 -11.00
C TYR A 348 -14.03 -18.71 -12.49
N TYR A 349 -12.97 -19.41 -12.88
CA TYR A 349 -12.86 -20.01 -14.20
C TYR A 349 -12.70 -21.53 -14.09
N VAL A 350 -13.41 -22.27 -14.95
CA VAL A 350 -13.05 -23.63 -15.31
C VAL A 350 -12.07 -23.53 -16.46
N ILE A 351 -10.82 -23.92 -16.23
CA ILE A 351 -9.77 -23.91 -17.21
C ILE A 351 -9.34 -25.34 -17.57
N ALA A 352 -9.00 -25.57 -18.84
CA ALA A 352 -8.49 -26.86 -19.29
C ALA A 352 -7.22 -26.66 -20.11
N HIS A 353 -6.31 -27.64 -20.03
CA HIS A 353 -5.17 -27.70 -20.93
C HIS A 353 -5.66 -27.68 -22.39
N ASN A 354 -4.94 -27.02 -23.28
CA ASN A 354 -5.36 -26.82 -24.68
C ASN A 354 -5.56 -28.12 -25.44
N ASP A 355 -4.86 -29.18 -25.06
CA ASP A 355 -5.01 -30.53 -25.65
C ASP A 355 -6.22 -31.32 -25.12
N ILE A 356 -6.98 -30.76 -24.17
CA ILE A 356 -8.22 -31.39 -23.69
C ILE A 356 -9.38 -30.79 -24.48
N ASP A 357 -10.07 -31.61 -25.22
CA ASP A 357 -11.30 -31.22 -25.90
C ASP A 357 -12.44 -31.16 -24.87
N LEU A 358 -12.76 -29.96 -24.45
CA LEU A 358 -13.79 -29.66 -23.45
C LEU A 358 -14.54 -28.39 -23.84
N SER A 359 -15.83 -28.52 -24.05
CA SER A 359 -16.75 -27.41 -24.24
C SER A 359 -17.80 -27.40 -23.15
N LEU A 360 -17.96 -26.29 -22.43
CA LEU A 360 -18.84 -26.14 -21.29
C LEU A 360 -19.82 -25.00 -21.51
N THR A 361 -21.09 -25.26 -21.28
CA THR A 361 -22.14 -24.22 -21.14
C THR A 361 -22.45 -23.95 -19.68
N ASN A 362 -22.19 -24.94 -18.81
CA ASN A 362 -22.36 -24.84 -17.35
C ASN A 362 -21.47 -25.89 -16.66
N ILE A 363 -21.45 -25.88 -15.33
CA ILE A 363 -20.62 -26.76 -14.51
C ILE A 363 -21.02 -28.25 -14.62
N SER A 364 -22.27 -28.54 -15.06
CA SER A 364 -22.74 -29.93 -15.22
C SER A 364 -22.02 -30.67 -16.34
N GLY A 365 -21.45 -29.97 -17.31
CA GLY A 365 -20.65 -30.58 -18.39
C GLY A 365 -19.32 -31.19 -17.94
N LEU A 366 -18.99 -31.16 -16.65
CA LEU A 366 -17.78 -31.80 -16.08
C LEU A 366 -17.98 -33.27 -15.69
N ASP A 367 -19.12 -33.89 -16.04
CA ASP A 367 -19.42 -35.29 -15.71
C ASP A 367 -18.29 -36.22 -16.17
N ASN A 368 -17.92 -37.16 -15.29
CA ASN A 368 -16.85 -38.15 -15.49
C ASN A 368 -15.44 -37.55 -15.69
N GLN A 369 -15.25 -36.24 -15.48
CA GLN A 369 -13.95 -35.60 -15.57
C GLN A 369 -13.18 -35.68 -14.23
N THR A 370 -11.84 -35.59 -14.34
CA THR A 370 -10.97 -35.35 -13.18
C THR A 370 -10.67 -33.85 -13.08
N VAL A 371 -11.11 -33.22 -12.00
CA VAL A 371 -11.02 -31.77 -11.81
C VAL A 371 -10.18 -31.44 -10.57
N TYR A 372 -9.25 -30.53 -10.74
CA TYR A 372 -8.41 -30.03 -9.66
C TYR A 372 -8.96 -28.71 -9.12
N VAL A 373 -8.97 -28.55 -7.80
CA VAL A 373 -9.45 -27.36 -7.11
C VAL A 373 -8.66 -27.11 -5.83
N LEU A 374 -8.57 -25.86 -5.38
CA LEU A 374 -7.91 -25.49 -4.13
C LEU A 374 -8.63 -26.11 -2.93
N GLU A 375 -7.90 -26.81 -2.05
CA GLU A 375 -8.41 -27.40 -0.82
C GLU A 375 -8.93 -26.32 0.13
N ASN A 376 -10.05 -26.61 0.79
CA ASN A 376 -10.70 -25.70 1.76
C ASN A 376 -11.02 -24.29 1.17
N SER A 377 -11.29 -24.20 -0.13
CA SER A 377 -11.74 -22.96 -0.77
C SER A 377 -13.25 -22.99 -1.00
N TYR A 378 -13.85 -21.79 -1.14
CA TYR A 378 -15.22 -21.70 -1.63
C TYR A 378 -15.42 -22.38 -2.99
N LEU A 379 -14.39 -22.39 -3.84
CA LEU A 379 -14.44 -23.05 -5.14
C LEU A 379 -14.58 -24.57 -5.02
N SER A 380 -14.03 -25.18 -3.96
CA SER A 380 -14.23 -26.61 -3.70
C SER A 380 -15.67 -26.96 -3.38
N ASP A 381 -16.46 -26.03 -2.81
CA ASP A 381 -17.86 -26.24 -2.50
C ASP A 381 -18.74 -26.35 -3.75
N ILE A 382 -18.31 -25.77 -4.90
CA ILE A 382 -19.00 -25.92 -6.19
C ILE A 382 -19.12 -27.39 -6.58
N LEU A 383 -18.10 -28.20 -6.23
CA LEU A 383 -18.03 -29.63 -6.57
C LEU A 383 -18.44 -30.56 -5.43
N LYS A 384 -18.74 -30.06 -4.24
CA LYS A 384 -18.92 -30.84 -3.01
C LYS A 384 -19.98 -31.95 -3.13
N ASN A 385 -21.07 -31.68 -3.86
CA ASN A 385 -22.20 -32.63 -4.01
C ASN A 385 -22.15 -33.41 -5.34
N ARG A 386 -21.08 -33.25 -6.11
CA ARG A 386 -20.94 -33.88 -7.44
C ARG A 386 -20.20 -35.21 -7.30
N LYS A 387 -20.94 -36.32 -7.20
CA LYS A 387 -20.39 -37.69 -7.12
C LYS A 387 -19.90 -38.22 -8.47
N ASP A 388 -20.32 -37.63 -9.54
CA ASP A 388 -20.01 -37.93 -10.93
C ASP A 388 -18.68 -37.35 -11.40
N ILE A 389 -18.04 -36.48 -10.61
CA ILE A 389 -16.76 -35.84 -10.90
C ILE A 389 -15.68 -36.39 -9.95
N LYS A 390 -14.50 -36.74 -10.48
CA LYS A 390 -13.34 -37.05 -9.65
C LYS A 390 -12.64 -35.78 -9.22
N VAL A 391 -12.91 -35.29 -8.01
CA VAL A 391 -12.30 -34.09 -7.46
C VAL A 391 -10.95 -34.42 -6.81
N ILE A 392 -9.90 -33.68 -7.20
CA ILE A 392 -8.57 -33.74 -6.61
C ILE A 392 -8.22 -32.35 -6.08
N THR A 393 -7.93 -32.24 -4.79
CA THR A 393 -7.57 -30.96 -4.19
C THR A 393 -6.07 -30.72 -4.20
N TYR A 394 -5.66 -29.43 -4.33
CA TYR A 394 -4.27 -28.98 -4.12
C TYR A 394 -4.24 -27.95 -2.97
N LYS A 395 -3.12 -27.89 -2.24
CA LYS A 395 -3.03 -27.14 -0.99
C LYS A 395 -2.39 -25.74 -1.13
N ASN A 396 -1.61 -25.53 -2.19
CA ASN A 396 -0.84 -24.30 -2.35
C ASN A 396 -0.34 -24.13 -3.79
N ASN A 397 0.22 -22.95 -4.07
CA ASN A 397 0.74 -22.64 -5.40
C ASN A 397 1.93 -23.52 -5.85
N THR A 398 2.63 -24.20 -4.94
CA THR A 398 3.70 -25.15 -5.31
C THR A 398 3.10 -26.41 -5.92
N GLU A 399 2.01 -26.92 -5.37
CA GLU A 399 1.27 -28.06 -5.94
C GLU A 399 0.59 -27.66 -7.24
N LEU A 400 -0.07 -26.49 -7.29
CA LEU A 400 -0.65 -25.96 -8.52
C LEU A 400 0.38 -25.88 -9.66
N ASN A 401 1.60 -25.41 -9.38
CA ASN A 401 2.68 -25.36 -10.37
C ASN A 401 3.07 -26.73 -10.94
N ARG A 402 2.84 -27.82 -10.21
CA ARG A 402 3.07 -29.19 -10.70
C ARG A 402 1.90 -29.66 -11.56
N ILE A 403 0.69 -29.24 -11.22
CA ILE A 403 -0.53 -29.60 -11.95
C ILE A 403 -0.56 -28.90 -13.31
N VAL A 404 -0.30 -27.59 -13.38
CA VAL A 404 -0.33 -26.83 -14.64
C VAL A 404 0.77 -27.21 -15.65
N LYS A 405 1.71 -28.08 -15.27
CA LYS A 405 2.67 -28.70 -16.18
C LYS A 405 2.12 -29.97 -16.85
N LYS A 406 0.94 -30.41 -16.47
CA LYS A 406 0.27 -31.62 -16.96
C LYS A 406 -1.00 -31.23 -17.72
N LYS A 407 -1.57 -32.20 -18.44
CA LYS A 407 -2.92 -32.04 -19.03
C LYS A 407 -3.95 -32.21 -17.89
N ALA A 408 -4.60 -31.12 -17.51
CA ALA A 408 -5.55 -31.10 -16.39
C ALA A 408 -6.72 -30.15 -16.66
N ILE A 409 -7.81 -30.37 -15.92
CA ILE A 409 -8.95 -29.45 -15.80
C ILE A 409 -8.90 -28.88 -14.38
N LEU A 410 -9.01 -27.56 -14.23
CA LEU A 410 -8.99 -26.91 -12.92
C LEU A 410 -10.18 -25.96 -12.76
N ILE A 411 -10.65 -25.81 -11.52
CA ILE A 411 -11.45 -24.65 -11.13
C ILE A 411 -10.55 -23.74 -10.30
N VAL A 412 -10.39 -22.50 -10.77
CA VAL A 412 -9.46 -21.53 -10.19
C VAL A 412 -10.14 -20.18 -10.02
N ASP A 413 -9.63 -19.38 -9.09
CA ASP A 413 -10.04 -17.99 -8.94
C ASP A 413 -9.63 -17.17 -10.17
N GLU A 414 -10.46 -16.20 -10.55
CA GLU A 414 -10.22 -15.30 -11.68
C GLU A 414 -8.86 -14.60 -11.59
N ALA A 415 -8.51 -14.05 -10.41
CA ALA A 415 -7.25 -13.36 -10.23
C ALA A 415 -6.06 -14.33 -10.24
N GLU A 416 -6.22 -15.55 -9.69
CA GLU A 416 -5.20 -16.60 -9.75
C GLU A 416 -4.91 -16.99 -11.21
N TYR A 417 -5.93 -17.15 -12.04
CA TYR A 417 -5.74 -17.43 -13.46
C TYR A 417 -5.07 -16.27 -14.18
N ASN A 418 -5.66 -15.07 -14.11
CA ASN A 418 -5.22 -13.92 -14.89
C ASN A 418 -3.81 -13.42 -14.54
N TYR A 419 -3.40 -13.53 -13.27
CA TYR A 419 -2.16 -12.92 -12.80
C TYR A 419 -1.08 -13.91 -12.34
N TYR A 420 -1.44 -15.18 -12.14
CA TYR A 420 -0.48 -16.18 -11.72
C TYR A 420 -0.30 -17.31 -12.72
N ILE A 421 -1.38 -17.99 -13.13
CA ILE A 421 -1.28 -19.15 -14.06
C ILE A 421 -0.80 -18.70 -15.43
N THR A 422 -1.39 -17.65 -16.00
CA THR A 422 -0.99 -17.11 -17.34
C THR A 422 0.47 -16.67 -17.39
N ASN A 423 1.04 -16.23 -16.28
CA ASN A 423 2.46 -15.91 -16.18
C ASN A 423 3.38 -17.15 -16.11
N LYS A 424 2.82 -18.35 -15.94
CA LYS A 424 3.56 -19.61 -15.85
C LYS A 424 3.46 -20.44 -17.13
N THR A 425 2.30 -20.42 -17.77
CA THR A 425 2.03 -21.20 -18.97
C THR A 425 0.90 -20.61 -19.78
N ASN A 426 0.99 -20.72 -21.11
CA ASN A 426 -0.07 -20.37 -22.05
C ASN A 426 -0.85 -21.62 -22.52
N ASN A 427 -0.63 -22.78 -21.89
CA ASN A 427 -1.22 -24.05 -22.30
C ASN A 427 -2.64 -24.28 -21.77
N TYR A 428 -3.22 -23.32 -21.07
CA TYR A 428 -4.55 -23.40 -20.48
C TYR A 428 -5.45 -22.28 -20.99
N THR A 429 -6.68 -22.66 -21.34
CA THR A 429 -7.73 -21.71 -21.76
C THR A 429 -8.94 -21.84 -20.87
N VAL A 430 -9.66 -20.72 -20.72
CA VAL A 430 -10.95 -20.67 -20.01
C VAL A 430 -12.01 -21.40 -20.85
N ARG A 431 -12.70 -22.34 -20.23
CA ARG A 431 -13.81 -23.11 -20.83
C ARG A 431 -15.17 -22.66 -20.30
N LEU A 432 -15.21 -22.15 -19.08
CA LEU A 432 -16.39 -21.59 -18.45
C LEU A 432 -15.96 -20.52 -17.46
N SER A 433 -16.68 -19.41 -17.42
CA SER A 433 -16.62 -18.41 -16.36
C SER A 433 -17.88 -18.46 -15.51
N GLY A 434 -17.74 -18.26 -14.22
CA GLY A 434 -18.87 -18.23 -13.30
C GLY A 434 -18.61 -17.33 -12.10
N THR A 435 -19.67 -17.02 -11.38
CA THR A 435 -19.62 -16.23 -10.16
C THR A 435 -20.36 -16.99 -9.05
N MET A 436 -19.84 -16.93 -7.83
CA MET A 436 -20.57 -17.46 -6.68
C MET A 436 -21.64 -16.45 -6.21
N GLU A 437 -22.88 -16.89 -6.10
CA GLU A 437 -23.99 -16.01 -5.72
C GLU A 437 -24.04 -15.72 -4.22
N THR A 438 -23.64 -16.70 -3.39
CA THR A 438 -23.85 -16.65 -1.94
C THR A 438 -22.63 -16.26 -1.13
N ASN A 439 -21.42 -16.31 -1.73
CA ASN A 439 -20.18 -16.07 -1.02
C ASN A 439 -19.38 -14.93 -1.66
N ASN A 440 -18.75 -14.13 -0.82
CA ASN A 440 -17.88 -13.03 -1.22
C ASN A 440 -16.57 -13.12 -0.44
N TYR A 441 -15.51 -12.56 -1.03
CA TYR A 441 -14.28 -12.36 -0.28
C TYR A 441 -14.42 -11.16 0.65
N SER A 442 -14.01 -11.37 1.90
CA SER A 442 -14.02 -10.38 2.99
C SER A 442 -12.86 -10.63 3.94
N PHE A 443 -12.57 -9.67 4.80
CA PHE A 443 -11.78 -9.94 5.99
C PHE A 443 -12.64 -10.54 7.08
N ARG A 444 -12.05 -11.36 7.95
CA ARG A 444 -12.67 -11.89 9.14
C ARG A 444 -11.95 -11.43 10.37
N TYR A 445 -12.68 -10.95 11.35
CA TYR A 445 -12.18 -10.41 12.60
C TYR A 445 -12.77 -11.11 13.82
N LYS A 446 -11.97 -11.21 14.89
CA LYS A 446 -12.32 -12.01 16.09
C LYS A 446 -13.41 -11.39 16.97
N ASN A 447 -13.62 -10.06 16.95
CA ASN A 447 -14.47 -9.36 17.90
C ASN A 447 -15.20 -8.17 17.27
N THR A 448 -16.53 -8.21 17.26
CA THR A 448 -17.39 -7.16 16.67
C THR A 448 -17.58 -5.91 17.55
N THR A 449 -17.29 -6.01 18.84
CA THR A 449 -17.42 -4.89 19.79
C THR A 449 -16.18 -4.01 19.87
N ASP A 450 -15.08 -4.42 19.21
CA ASP A 450 -13.82 -3.70 19.15
C ASP A 450 -13.95 -2.46 18.25
N PRO A 451 -13.45 -1.29 18.65
CA PRO A 451 -13.36 -0.09 17.79
C PRO A 451 -12.70 -0.38 16.44
N PHE A 452 -11.73 -1.28 16.40
CA PHE A 452 -11.09 -1.71 15.15
C PHE A 452 -12.12 -2.32 14.18
N TYR A 453 -12.97 -3.24 14.64
CA TYR A 453 -13.99 -3.84 13.78
C TYR A 453 -14.93 -2.78 13.22
N LYS A 454 -15.39 -1.87 14.06
CA LYS A 454 -16.30 -0.79 13.70
C LYS A 454 -15.70 0.09 12.58
N LEU A 455 -14.45 0.54 12.76
CA LEU A 455 -13.74 1.35 11.78
C LEU A 455 -13.37 0.55 10.51
N PHE A 456 -12.77 -0.63 10.68
CA PHE A 456 -12.29 -1.44 9.57
C PHE A 456 -13.44 -1.97 8.70
N ASN A 457 -14.56 -2.39 9.32
CA ASN A 457 -15.77 -2.81 8.61
C ASN A 457 -16.36 -1.67 7.78
N ALA A 458 -16.48 -0.47 8.35
CA ALA A 458 -16.97 0.71 7.63
C ALA A 458 -16.00 1.07 6.47
N TYR A 459 -14.69 1.05 6.72
CA TYR A 459 -13.67 1.31 5.71
C TYR A 459 -13.73 0.31 4.56
N THR A 460 -13.77 -1.00 4.85
CA THR A 460 -13.80 -2.04 3.81
C THR A 460 -15.03 -1.96 2.92
N LYS A 461 -16.17 -1.50 3.44
CA LYS A 461 -17.39 -1.26 2.65
C LYS A 461 -17.23 -0.15 1.61
N THR A 462 -16.30 0.79 1.80
CA THR A 462 -16.07 1.91 0.86
C THR A 462 -14.99 1.64 -0.18
N LEU A 463 -14.35 0.46 -0.14
CA LEU A 463 -13.26 0.11 -1.04
C LEU A 463 -13.78 -0.26 -2.44
N ASP A 464 -13.08 0.22 -3.47
CA ASP A 464 -13.26 -0.28 -4.84
C ASP A 464 -12.42 -1.55 -5.06
N PRO A 465 -13.04 -2.72 -5.24
CA PRO A 465 -12.34 -3.99 -5.44
C PRO A 465 -11.41 -4.00 -6.66
N SER A 466 -11.78 -3.25 -7.70
CA SER A 466 -11.00 -3.15 -8.95
C SER A 466 -9.71 -2.38 -8.72
N ASP A 467 -9.79 -1.26 -8.00
CA ASP A 467 -8.62 -0.43 -7.65
C ASP A 467 -7.66 -1.18 -6.72
N LEU A 468 -8.20 -1.90 -5.73
CA LEU A 468 -7.42 -2.75 -4.83
C LEU A 468 -6.70 -3.86 -5.57
N THR A 469 -7.40 -4.55 -6.47
CA THR A 469 -6.81 -5.60 -7.32
C THR A 469 -5.68 -5.01 -8.15
N ARG A 470 -5.90 -3.88 -8.82
CA ARG A 470 -4.91 -3.19 -9.64
C ARG A 470 -3.67 -2.77 -8.84
N LYS A 471 -3.84 -2.16 -7.66
CA LYS A 471 -2.75 -1.78 -6.75
C LYS A 471 -1.98 -2.99 -6.25
N GLY A 472 -2.68 -4.02 -5.80
CA GLY A 472 -2.08 -5.26 -5.29
C GLY A 472 -1.27 -6.00 -6.34
N ILE A 473 -1.78 -6.10 -7.56
CA ILE A 473 -1.07 -6.69 -8.70
C ILE A 473 0.12 -5.84 -9.12
N SER A 474 -0.02 -4.52 -9.14
CA SER A 474 1.10 -3.61 -9.41
C SER A 474 2.22 -3.79 -8.39
N SER A 475 1.87 -3.85 -7.10
CA SER A 475 2.81 -4.16 -6.00
C SER A 475 3.49 -5.51 -6.19
N TYR A 476 2.72 -6.57 -6.48
CA TYR A 476 3.26 -7.91 -6.77
C TYR A 476 4.24 -7.91 -7.94
N ASN A 477 3.86 -7.29 -9.07
CA ASN A 477 4.70 -7.21 -10.26
C ASN A 477 5.97 -6.38 -10.01
N TYR A 478 5.87 -5.30 -9.24
CA TYR A 478 7.03 -4.47 -8.87
C TYR A 478 8.04 -5.28 -8.05
N VAL A 479 7.59 -6.00 -7.02
CA VAL A 479 8.45 -6.82 -6.16
C VAL A 479 9.06 -7.98 -6.97
N ALA A 480 8.29 -8.63 -7.83
CA ALA A 480 8.77 -9.68 -8.72
C ALA A 480 9.85 -9.16 -9.70
N LYS A 481 9.62 -8.01 -10.35
CA LYS A 481 10.59 -7.37 -11.24
C LYS A 481 11.85 -6.91 -10.50
N LYS A 482 11.68 -6.33 -9.30
CA LYS A 482 12.81 -5.91 -8.45
C LYS A 482 13.73 -7.09 -8.12
N SER A 483 13.16 -8.25 -7.78
CA SER A 483 13.94 -9.45 -7.50
C SER A 483 14.72 -9.96 -8.73
N VAL A 484 14.12 -9.91 -9.92
CA VAL A 484 14.79 -10.27 -11.18
C VAL A 484 15.89 -9.27 -11.51
N ILE A 485 15.63 -7.97 -11.37
CA ILE A 485 16.61 -6.90 -11.62
C ILE A 485 17.78 -7.02 -10.65
N VAL A 486 17.51 -7.19 -9.35
CA VAL A 486 18.56 -7.38 -8.33
C VAL A 486 19.37 -8.63 -8.60
N GLY A 487 18.73 -9.76 -8.94
CA GLY A 487 19.42 -10.99 -9.34
C GLY A 487 20.27 -10.81 -10.60
N THR A 488 19.77 -10.07 -11.58
CA THR A 488 20.48 -9.76 -12.82
C THR A 488 21.68 -8.84 -12.56
N ILE A 489 21.49 -7.78 -11.78
CA ILE A 489 22.57 -6.86 -11.37
C ILE A 489 23.62 -7.64 -10.56
N ALA A 490 23.24 -8.47 -9.61
CA ALA A 490 24.16 -9.31 -8.83
C ALA A 490 24.97 -10.25 -9.76
N LYS A 491 24.31 -10.88 -10.73
CA LYS A 491 24.95 -11.76 -11.71
C LYS A 491 25.98 -11.00 -12.56
N TYR A 492 25.63 -9.82 -13.08
CA TYR A 492 26.57 -9.01 -13.86
C TYR A 492 27.65 -8.38 -12.99
N SER A 493 27.36 -8.02 -11.75
CA SER A 493 28.35 -7.53 -10.78
C SER A 493 29.40 -8.61 -10.48
N ILE A 494 28.99 -9.87 -10.33
CA ILE A 494 29.92 -10.99 -10.16
C ILE A 494 30.81 -11.14 -11.39
N ILE A 495 30.25 -11.07 -12.60
CA ILE A 495 31.02 -11.14 -13.86
C ILE A 495 32.04 -9.99 -13.92
N ILE A 496 31.61 -8.77 -13.57
CA ILE A 496 32.50 -7.59 -13.54
C ILE A 496 33.62 -7.79 -12.50
N ILE A 497 33.29 -8.28 -11.31
CA ILE A 497 34.27 -8.59 -10.25
C ILE A 497 35.28 -9.64 -10.72
N ILE A 498 34.81 -10.70 -11.41
CA ILE A 498 35.69 -11.75 -11.98
C ILE A 498 36.61 -11.14 -13.03
N VAL A 499 36.09 -10.29 -13.92
CA VAL A 499 36.90 -9.62 -14.96
C VAL A 499 37.91 -8.66 -14.33
N LEU A 500 37.48 -7.86 -13.34
CA LEU A 500 38.37 -6.95 -12.63
C LEU A 500 39.43 -7.71 -11.82
N SER A 501 39.04 -8.82 -11.16
CA SER A 501 39.96 -9.72 -10.45
C SER A 501 40.98 -10.33 -11.41
N TYR A 502 40.54 -10.78 -12.59
CA TYR A 502 41.43 -11.27 -13.64
C TYR A 502 42.42 -10.21 -14.12
N ILE A 503 41.94 -9.00 -14.38
CA ILE A 503 42.78 -7.86 -14.76
C ILE A 503 43.77 -7.51 -13.64
N PHE A 504 43.32 -7.55 -12.37
CA PHE A 504 44.14 -7.31 -11.19
C PHE A 504 45.22 -8.40 -11.04
N VAL A 505 44.82 -9.69 -11.16
CA VAL A 505 45.77 -10.83 -11.11
C VAL A 505 46.76 -10.77 -12.25
N VAL A 506 46.37 -10.39 -13.46
CA VAL A 506 47.26 -10.22 -14.61
C VAL A 506 48.23 -9.03 -14.44
N LYS A 507 47.76 -7.95 -13.80
CA LYS A 507 48.62 -6.81 -13.40
C LYS A 507 49.58 -7.17 -12.28
N HIS A 508 49.08 -7.90 -11.24
CA HIS A 508 49.86 -8.26 -10.05
C HIS A 508 50.82 -9.42 -10.26
N LYS A 509 50.63 -10.30 -11.27
CA LYS A 509 51.66 -11.28 -11.67
C LYS A 509 52.96 -10.64 -12.11
N LYS A 510 53.01 -9.31 -12.35
CA LYS A 510 54.22 -8.56 -12.64
C LYS A 510 54.89 -7.94 -11.40
N GLU A 511 54.26 -7.93 -10.23
CA GLU A 511 54.75 -7.26 -9.02
C GLU A 511 54.97 -8.13 -7.77
N LYS A 512 54.81 -9.46 -7.88
CA LYS A 512 55.12 -10.35 -6.75
C LYS A 512 56.54 -10.94 -6.77
N ALA A 513 57.48 -10.11 -6.39
CA ALA A 513 58.60 -10.51 -5.56
C ALA A 513 58.77 -9.36 -4.56
N ILE A 514 58.59 -9.66 -3.28
CA ILE A 514 58.93 -8.87 -2.08
C ILE A 514 57.72 -8.54 -1.18
N LYS A 515 57.81 -9.18 -0.04
CA LYS A 515 57.31 -8.93 1.35
C LYS A 515 56.14 -9.79 1.84
N ILE A 516 56.53 -10.88 2.45
CA ILE A 516 55.85 -11.58 3.54
C ILE A 516 56.26 -10.93 4.87
N ASN A 517 55.33 -10.47 5.64
CA ASN A 517 55.10 -10.65 7.08
C ASN A 517 54.45 -9.43 7.77
N THR A 518 53.55 -9.78 8.65
CA THR A 518 52.91 -9.03 9.75
C THR A 518 51.59 -8.34 9.44
N LYS A 519 50.48 -9.03 9.88
CA LYS A 519 49.29 -8.42 10.53
C LYS A 519 48.07 -9.35 10.57
N VAL A 520 48.03 -10.33 11.46
CA VAL A 520 46.89 -11.28 11.59
C VAL A 520 45.95 -10.97 12.79
N LYS A 521 46.04 -9.85 13.48
CA LYS A 521 45.17 -9.56 14.65
C LYS A 521 44.35 -8.29 14.61
N LYS A 522 44.41 -7.50 13.54
CA LYS A 522 43.62 -6.26 13.41
C LYS A 522 42.38 -6.42 12.52
N GLU A 523 42.34 -7.48 11.69
CA GLU A 523 41.33 -7.67 10.66
C GLU A 523 39.95 -8.15 11.16
N ASP A 524 39.91 -8.96 12.25
CA ASP A 524 38.64 -9.48 12.78
C ASP A 524 37.77 -8.41 13.44
N ARG A 525 38.35 -7.38 14.04
CA ARG A 525 37.59 -6.27 14.64
C ARG A 525 36.93 -5.38 13.59
N ILE A 526 37.61 -5.16 12.45
CA ILE A 526 37.10 -4.30 11.39
C ILE A 526 35.97 -4.95 10.61
N LYS A 527 35.95 -6.28 10.57
CA LYS A 527 34.95 -7.05 9.79
C LYS A 527 33.53 -6.95 10.31
N TYR A 528 33.37 -6.91 11.65
CA TYR A 528 32.05 -7.05 12.29
C TYR A 528 31.62 -5.87 13.16
N ILE A 529 32.48 -4.87 13.34
CA ILE A 529 32.21 -3.69 14.16
C ILE A 529 32.13 -2.46 13.28
N ASP A 530 31.13 -1.63 13.49
CA ASP A 530 31.04 -0.30 12.90
C ASP A 530 31.99 0.66 13.62
N LEU A 531 32.91 1.28 12.88
CA LEU A 531 33.99 2.10 13.45
C LEU A 531 33.47 3.40 14.09
N LEU A 532 32.33 3.91 13.62
CA LEU A 532 31.79 5.16 14.15
C LEU A 532 31.03 4.93 15.47
N THR A 533 30.28 3.85 15.57
CA THR A 533 29.36 3.59 16.68
C THR A 533 29.82 2.50 17.65
N SER A 534 30.83 1.72 17.28
CA SER A 534 31.29 0.53 17.99
C SER A 534 30.23 -0.59 18.13
N LEU A 535 29.10 -0.45 17.48
CA LEU A 535 28.07 -1.48 17.38
C LEU A 535 28.50 -2.56 16.37
N LYS A 536 27.77 -3.66 16.36
CA LYS A 536 27.86 -4.64 15.27
C LYS A 536 27.47 -3.96 13.93
N ASN A 537 28.06 -4.41 12.83
CA ASN A 537 27.77 -3.88 11.50
C ASN A 537 26.93 -4.83 10.65
N ARG A 538 26.62 -4.46 9.42
CA ARG A 538 25.84 -5.25 8.44
C ARG A 538 26.46 -6.64 8.18
N ASN A 539 27.79 -6.75 8.15
CA ASN A 539 28.44 -8.04 7.94
C ASN A 539 28.16 -9.02 9.08
N TYR A 540 28.05 -8.51 10.33
CA TYR A 540 27.65 -9.32 11.47
C TYR A 540 26.21 -9.85 11.30
N TYR A 541 25.27 -9.00 10.88
CA TYR A 541 23.91 -9.44 10.56
C TYR A 541 23.91 -10.57 9.53
N ASN A 542 24.57 -10.36 8.40
CA ASN A 542 24.61 -11.33 7.30
C ASN A 542 25.17 -12.69 7.70
N GLU A 543 26.10 -12.68 8.64
CA GLU A 543 26.70 -13.92 9.19
C GLU A 543 25.81 -14.59 10.23
N LYS A 544 25.07 -13.80 11.04
CA LYS A 544 24.28 -14.31 12.17
C LYS A 544 22.85 -14.69 11.82
N VAL A 545 22.27 -14.14 10.79
CA VAL A 545 20.86 -14.32 10.43
C VAL A 545 20.49 -15.81 10.26
N ASN A 546 21.33 -16.60 9.59
CA ASN A 546 21.11 -18.04 9.43
C ASN A 546 21.15 -18.82 10.77
N LEU A 547 21.90 -18.31 11.74
CA LEU A 547 21.93 -18.89 13.09
C LEU A 547 20.66 -18.52 13.86
N TRP A 548 20.21 -17.29 13.74
CA TRP A 548 18.98 -16.82 14.39
C TRP A 548 17.74 -17.54 13.85
N ASN A 549 17.69 -17.84 12.56
CA ASN A 549 16.62 -18.64 11.96
C ASN A 549 16.52 -20.08 12.50
N LYS A 550 17.59 -20.58 13.14
CA LYS A 550 17.61 -21.88 13.82
C LYS A 550 17.25 -21.78 15.30
N ASN A 551 17.06 -20.58 15.82
CA ASN A 551 16.71 -20.40 17.22
C ASN A 551 15.27 -20.84 17.48
N THR A 552 15.08 -21.70 18.47
CA THR A 552 13.78 -22.27 18.85
C THR A 552 13.10 -21.54 20.01
N ILE A 553 13.73 -20.48 20.53
CA ILE A 553 13.16 -19.67 21.63
C ILE A 553 12.26 -18.59 21.02
N TYR A 554 10.98 -18.66 21.28
CA TYR A 554 9.96 -17.72 20.84
C TYR A 554 9.26 -17.04 22.03
N PRO A 555 8.59 -15.87 21.82
CA PRO A 555 8.60 -15.09 20.60
C PRO A 555 9.93 -14.37 20.36
N GLN A 556 10.23 -14.07 19.08
CA GLN A 556 11.35 -13.22 18.71
C GLN A 556 10.81 -11.95 18.06
N ALA A 557 11.64 -10.89 18.03
CA ALA A 557 11.24 -9.64 17.38
C ALA A 557 12.40 -8.99 16.63
N CYS A 558 12.07 -8.39 15.49
CA CYS A 558 12.94 -7.52 14.72
C CYS A 558 12.46 -6.07 14.84
N ILE A 559 13.34 -5.14 15.22
CA ILE A 559 13.07 -3.71 15.24
C ILE A 559 14.05 -3.03 14.29
N VAL A 560 13.55 -2.24 13.36
CA VAL A 560 14.35 -1.42 12.44
C VAL A 560 14.12 0.05 12.77
N LEU A 561 15.20 0.81 12.83
CA LEU A 561 15.21 2.23 13.18
C LEU A 561 15.98 3.01 12.12
N ASP A 562 15.52 4.21 11.78
CA ASP A 562 16.18 5.15 10.87
C ASP A 562 16.15 6.56 11.47
N ILE A 563 17.30 7.22 11.48
CA ILE A 563 17.43 8.58 12.02
C ILE A 563 17.02 9.59 10.94
N ASN A 564 15.99 10.37 11.22
CA ASN A 564 15.52 11.42 10.31
C ASN A 564 16.44 12.64 10.33
N GLY A 565 16.60 13.31 9.18
CA GLY A 565 17.24 14.60 9.09
C GLY A 565 18.76 14.61 9.22
N VAL A 566 19.46 13.46 9.23
CA VAL A 566 20.92 13.38 9.28
C VAL A 566 21.55 14.15 8.11
N LYS A 567 21.00 14.01 6.91
CA LYS A 567 21.48 14.74 5.72
C LYS A 567 21.34 16.25 5.89
N THR A 568 20.19 16.72 6.32
CA THR A 568 19.93 18.14 6.59
C THR A 568 20.89 18.70 7.66
N LEU A 569 21.17 17.89 8.69
CA LEU A 569 22.13 18.27 9.73
C LEU A 569 23.55 18.37 9.17
N ASN A 570 23.96 17.39 8.33
CA ASN A 570 25.24 17.42 7.64
C ASN A 570 25.40 18.65 6.74
N ASP A 571 24.35 18.95 5.98
CA ASP A 571 24.34 20.10 5.06
C ASP A 571 24.38 21.44 5.81
N SER A 572 23.81 21.50 7.03
CA SER A 572 23.74 22.74 7.82
C SER A 572 24.94 22.94 8.75
N TYR A 573 25.50 21.87 9.32
CA TYR A 573 26.50 21.93 10.40
C TYR A 573 27.75 21.07 10.16
N GLY A 574 27.82 20.36 9.01
CA GLY A 574 28.94 19.51 8.65
C GLY A 574 28.80 18.06 9.13
N HIS A 575 29.56 17.17 8.50
CA HIS A 575 29.50 15.71 8.73
C HIS A 575 29.83 15.30 10.18
N GLU A 576 30.66 16.06 10.89
CA GLU A 576 30.99 15.78 12.30
C GLU A 576 29.76 15.85 13.21
N GLU A 577 28.82 16.76 12.95
CA GLU A 577 27.60 16.88 13.75
C GLU A 577 26.61 15.74 13.44
N GLY A 578 26.53 15.30 12.20
CA GLY A 578 25.78 14.10 11.85
C GLY A 578 26.36 12.83 12.46
N ASP A 579 27.68 12.70 12.49
CA ASP A 579 28.36 11.59 13.15
C ASP A 579 28.13 11.58 14.66
N LYS A 580 28.15 12.73 15.32
CA LYS A 580 27.79 12.87 16.74
C LYS A 580 26.35 12.46 17.01
N LEU A 581 25.41 12.82 16.11
CA LEU A 581 24.01 12.41 16.22
C LEU A 581 23.86 10.89 16.10
N ILE A 582 24.52 10.27 15.11
CA ILE A 582 24.53 8.81 14.92
C ILE A 582 25.13 8.10 16.13
N GLN A 583 26.26 8.61 16.66
CA GLN A 583 26.87 8.11 17.90
C GLN A 583 25.95 8.28 19.11
N GLY A 584 25.22 9.39 19.20
CA GLY A 584 24.24 9.64 20.24
C GLY A 584 23.13 8.60 20.28
N VAL A 585 22.57 8.28 19.11
CA VAL A 585 21.55 7.22 18.96
C VAL A 585 22.12 5.86 19.30
N ALA A 586 23.33 5.52 18.84
CA ALA A 586 24.01 4.28 19.16
C ALA A 586 24.23 4.14 20.69
N ASN A 587 24.69 5.19 21.35
CA ASN A 587 24.88 5.21 22.80
C ASN A 587 23.56 5.04 23.57
N ALA A 588 22.46 5.63 23.07
CA ALA A 588 21.14 5.45 23.67
C ALA A 588 20.66 4.00 23.52
N LEU A 589 20.90 3.36 22.38
CA LEU A 589 20.61 1.95 22.16
C LEU A 589 21.41 1.06 23.11
N ILE A 590 22.72 1.30 23.25
CA ILE A 590 23.60 0.54 24.17
C ILE A 590 23.12 0.71 25.63
N LYS A 591 22.81 1.94 26.04
CA LYS A 591 22.35 2.25 27.42
C LYS A 591 21.02 1.56 27.77
N THR A 592 20.18 1.35 26.77
CA THR A 592 18.84 0.76 26.93
C THR A 592 18.80 -0.72 26.59
N GLN A 593 19.94 -1.31 26.23
CA GLN A 593 20.04 -2.72 25.85
C GLN A 593 19.42 -3.62 26.91
N ILE A 594 18.70 -4.62 26.50
CA ILE A 594 18.09 -5.66 27.34
C ILE A 594 18.72 -7.00 27.06
N ASP A 595 18.56 -7.94 27.99
CA ASP A 595 19.11 -9.30 27.83
C ASP A 595 18.59 -9.96 26.53
N ASN A 596 19.32 -10.92 26.01
CA ASN A 596 19.00 -11.65 24.79
C ASN A 596 18.67 -10.73 23.59
N SER A 597 19.35 -9.57 23.49
CA SER A 597 19.24 -8.64 22.39
C SER A 597 20.54 -8.47 21.63
N GLU A 598 20.46 -8.31 20.33
CA GLU A 598 21.56 -7.92 19.46
C GLU A 598 21.25 -6.56 18.82
N ILE A 599 22.20 -5.65 18.89
CA ILE A 599 22.07 -4.29 18.36
C ILE A 599 23.16 -4.07 17.31
N MET A 600 22.76 -3.53 16.16
CA MET A 600 23.70 -3.28 15.07
C MET A 600 23.31 -2.06 14.23
N ARG A 601 24.30 -1.50 13.57
CA ARG A 601 24.12 -0.48 12.54
C ARG A 601 24.16 -1.15 11.18
N THR A 602 23.03 -1.14 10.49
CA THR A 602 22.86 -1.86 9.21
C THR A 602 23.24 -1.04 8.00
N ASP A 603 23.08 0.28 8.09
CA ASP A 603 23.46 1.23 7.03
C ASP A 603 23.65 2.63 7.64
N GLY A 604 24.11 3.60 6.90
CA GLY A 604 24.40 5.00 7.23
C GLY A 604 23.74 5.55 8.49
N ASN A 605 22.43 5.70 8.49
CA ASN A 605 21.60 6.16 9.61
C ASN A 605 20.59 5.11 10.11
N GLU A 606 20.72 3.84 9.65
CA GLU A 606 19.82 2.74 10.00
C GLU A 606 20.43 1.81 11.05
N PHE A 607 19.61 1.43 12.03
CA PHE A 607 19.95 0.45 13.07
C PHE A 607 18.93 -0.68 13.11
N PHE A 608 19.39 -1.83 13.57
CA PHE A 608 18.59 -3.02 13.76
C PHE A 608 18.78 -3.59 15.16
N VAL A 609 17.66 -3.97 15.78
CA VAL A 609 17.65 -4.68 17.08
C VAL A 609 16.90 -5.99 16.89
N TYR A 610 17.56 -7.09 17.25
CA TYR A 610 16.97 -8.42 17.31
C TYR A 610 16.78 -8.82 18.78
N LEU A 611 15.59 -9.29 19.11
CA LEU A 611 15.18 -9.66 20.47
C LEU A 611 14.70 -11.11 20.50
N VAL A 612 15.01 -11.83 21.60
CA VAL A 612 14.58 -13.22 21.79
C VAL A 612 13.90 -13.39 23.15
N GLY A 613 12.70 -14.01 23.15
CA GLY A 613 11.94 -14.33 24.36
C GLY A 613 11.07 -13.19 24.89
N TYR A 614 10.82 -12.13 24.11
CA TYR A 614 10.04 -10.97 24.53
C TYR A 614 8.67 -10.95 23.86
N PRO A 615 7.56 -11.08 24.64
CA PRO A 615 6.21 -10.89 24.13
C PRO A 615 6.00 -9.48 23.55
N GLU A 616 5.09 -9.34 22.60
CA GLU A 616 4.84 -8.11 21.88
C GLU A 616 4.63 -6.87 22.77
N LYS A 617 3.88 -7.02 23.87
CA LYS A 617 3.68 -5.94 24.86
C LYS A 617 5.01 -5.40 25.43
N GLN A 618 5.99 -6.27 25.64
CA GLN A 618 7.31 -5.88 26.13
C GLN A 618 8.14 -5.23 25.03
N VAL A 619 8.03 -5.68 23.78
CA VAL A 619 8.67 -5.05 22.61
C VAL A 619 8.16 -3.63 22.45
N VAL A 620 6.84 -3.42 22.49
CA VAL A 620 6.23 -2.08 22.43
C VAL A 620 6.67 -1.20 23.60
N SER A 621 6.76 -1.76 24.82
CA SER A 621 7.28 -1.03 25.98
C SER A 621 8.75 -0.63 25.82
N TYR A 622 9.55 -1.52 25.24
CA TYR A 622 10.96 -1.25 24.94
C TYR A 622 11.10 -0.13 23.89
N ILE A 623 10.31 -0.16 22.83
CA ILE A 623 10.25 0.91 21.82
C ILE A 623 9.90 2.26 22.47
N LYS A 624 8.90 2.31 23.35
CA LYS A 624 8.55 3.53 24.10
C LYS A 624 9.71 4.04 24.97
N LYS A 625 10.49 3.13 25.56
CA LYS A 625 11.70 3.49 26.34
C LYS A 625 12.78 4.08 25.43
N LEU A 626 13.01 3.48 24.24
CA LEU A 626 13.94 4.01 23.23
C LEU A 626 13.57 5.43 22.80
N ILE A 627 12.30 5.67 22.49
CA ILE A 627 11.80 7.02 22.11
C ILE A 627 12.12 8.04 23.21
N LYS A 628 11.90 7.69 24.49
CA LYS A 628 12.22 8.58 25.61
C LYS A 628 13.70 8.91 25.70
N GLU A 629 14.59 7.97 25.42
CA GLU A 629 16.04 8.22 25.42
C GLU A 629 16.48 9.05 24.21
N PHE A 630 15.92 8.79 23.01
CA PHE A 630 16.22 9.58 21.81
C PHE A 630 15.78 11.05 21.96
N ASN A 631 14.65 11.30 22.62
CA ASN A 631 14.17 12.67 22.89
C ASN A 631 15.06 13.48 23.85
N LYS A 632 16.03 12.83 24.54
CA LYS A 632 17.03 13.50 25.38
C LYS A 632 18.27 13.91 24.60
N LEU A 633 18.43 13.44 23.35
CA LEU A 633 19.59 13.76 22.53
C LEU A 633 19.51 15.20 22.00
N ASN A 634 20.68 15.78 21.75
CA ASN A 634 20.76 17.06 21.06
C ASN A 634 20.09 16.95 19.69
N TYR A 635 19.50 18.04 19.22
CA TYR A 635 18.73 18.15 17.99
C TYR A 635 17.40 17.35 17.96
N LYS A 636 17.06 16.64 19.07
CA LYS A 636 15.84 15.81 19.18
C LYS A 636 15.55 15.05 17.86
N PRO A 637 16.43 14.15 17.48
CA PRO A 637 16.29 13.45 16.19
C PRO A 637 14.95 12.72 16.18
N GLY A 638 14.18 12.95 15.14
CA GLY A 638 13.08 12.04 14.84
C GLY A 638 13.69 10.70 14.42
N VAL A 639 13.34 9.63 15.11
CA VAL A 639 13.76 8.27 14.75
C VAL A 639 12.53 7.50 14.32
N ALA A 640 12.44 7.20 13.02
CA ALA A 640 11.40 6.33 12.51
C ALA A 640 11.70 4.89 12.93
N MET A 641 10.69 4.18 13.41
CA MET A 641 10.85 2.80 13.89
C MET A 641 9.72 1.92 13.36
N GLY A 642 10.06 0.69 13.02
CA GLY A 642 9.12 -0.37 12.75
C GLY A 642 9.54 -1.65 13.44
N PHE A 643 8.58 -2.50 13.78
CA PHE A 643 8.89 -3.81 14.34
C PHE A 643 8.00 -4.91 13.81
N SER A 644 8.47 -6.15 13.92
CA SER A 644 7.74 -7.33 13.53
C SER A 644 8.06 -8.48 14.48
N MET A 645 7.04 -9.25 14.84
CA MET A 645 7.14 -10.42 15.69
C MET A 645 7.37 -11.70 14.89
N ILE A 646 8.06 -12.64 15.49
CA ILE A 646 8.22 -14.03 15.05
C ILE A 646 7.70 -14.90 16.19
N GLU A 647 6.50 -15.43 16.02
CA GLU A 647 5.80 -16.17 17.08
C GLU A 647 6.12 -17.67 17.07
N ASP A 648 6.58 -18.19 15.93
CA ASP A 648 6.93 -19.60 15.72
C ASP A 648 7.92 -19.79 14.56
N ASP A 649 8.16 -21.04 14.14
CA ASP A 649 9.11 -21.42 13.09
C ASP A 649 8.60 -21.18 11.65
N THR A 650 7.41 -20.59 11.47
CA THR A 650 6.86 -20.35 10.13
C THR A 650 7.35 -19.06 9.51
N LYS A 651 7.95 -18.15 10.29
CA LYS A 651 8.46 -16.84 9.88
C LYS A 651 9.96 -16.72 10.10
N LEU A 652 10.69 -16.32 9.07
CA LEU A 652 12.13 -16.11 9.14
C LEU A 652 12.48 -14.72 9.71
N VAL A 653 13.70 -14.58 10.24
CA VAL A 653 14.22 -13.28 10.73
C VAL A 653 14.28 -12.26 9.59
N GLU A 654 14.61 -12.68 8.36
CA GLU A 654 14.61 -11.81 7.19
C GLU A 654 13.22 -11.31 6.85
N ASP A 655 12.19 -12.16 6.97
CA ASP A 655 10.79 -11.76 6.74
C ASP A 655 10.38 -10.71 7.79
N ALA A 656 10.70 -10.96 9.06
CA ALA A 656 10.40 -10.04 10.14
C ALA A 656 11.21 -8.73 10.04
N PHE A 657 12.46 -8.79 9.60
CA PHE A 657 13.29 -7.62 9.32
C PHE A 657 12.66 -6.76 8.22
N ASN A 658 12.22 -7.40 7.13
CA ASN A 658 11.63 -6.69 6.00
C ASN A 658 10.27 -6.08 6.35
N GLU A 659 9.42 -6.79 7.09
CA GLU A 659 8.17 -6.24 7.60
C GLU A 659 8.39 -5.05 8.55
N ALA A 660 9.38 -5.16 9.45
CA ALA A 660 9.77 -4.08 10.33
C ALA A 660 10.29 -2.87 9.52
N SER A 661 11.08 -3.11 8.48
CA SER A 661 11.59 -2.07 7.59
C SER A 661 10.45 -1.37 6.82
N ILE A 662 9.45 -2.11 6.35
CA ILE A 662 8.26 -1.53 5.69
C ILE A 662 7.52 -0.60 6.66
N LYS A 663 7.26 -1.05 7.88
CA LYS A 663 6.60 -0.25 8.92
C LYS A 663 7.43 1.00 9.29
N MET A 664 8.74 0.85 9.41
CA MET A 664 9.65 1.96 9.68
C MET A 664 9.59 3.02 8.57
N ARG A 665 9.58 2.60 7.29
CA ARG A 665 9.47 3.53 6.15
C ARG A 665 8.13 4.27 6.13
N SER A 666 7.02 3.58 6.37
CA SER A 666 5.70 4.20 6.48
C SER A 666 5.67 5.26 7.59
N ASN A 667 6.24 4.95 8.76
CA ASN A 667 6.36 5.89 9.87
C ASN A 667 7.29 7.08 9.56
N LYS A 668 8.32 6.86 8.72
CA LYS A 668 9.22 7.92 8.26
C LYS A 668 8.55 8.89 7.30
N GLU A 669 7.74 8.38 6.38
CA GLU A 669 6.95 9.18 5.45
C GLU A 669 5.95 10.05 6.21
N GLU A 670 5.20 9.47 7.13
CA GLU A 670 4.26 10.22 7.99
C GLU A 670 4.95 11.31 8.85
N TYR A 671 6.15 11.02 9.35
CA TYR A 671 6.94 12.01 10.10
C TYR A 671 7.36 13.19 9.23
N ASN A 672 7.77 12.93 7.98
CA ASN A 672 8.19 13.97 7.05
C ASN A 672 6.99 14.84 6.61
N GLU A 673 5.84 14.23 6.38
CA GLU A 673 4.59 14.93 6.05
C GLU A 673 4.09 15.84 7.19
N LYS A 674 4.26 15.45 8.45
CA LYS A 674 3.91 16.27 9.61
C LYS A 674 4.87 17.45 9.87
N LYS A 675 6.06 17.44 9.29
CA LYS A 675 7.07 18.53 9.44
C LYS A 675 7.01 19.58 8.34
N VAL A 676 6.33 19.30 7.22
CA VAL A 676 6.07 20.22 6.14
C VAL A 676 4.73 20.90 6.38
#